data_6de0a79d886f40af550004fbdddef527
#
_entry.id   6de0a79d886f40af550004fbdddef527
#
_cell.length_a   1.000
_cell.length_b   1.000
_cell.length_c   1.000
_cell.angle_alpha   90.00
_cell.angle_beta   90.00
_cell.angle_gamma   90.00
#
_symmetry.space_group_name_H-M   'P 1'
#
loop_
_entity.id
_entity.type
_entity.pdbx_description
1 polymer ?
#
loop_
_entity_poly.entity_id
_entity_poly.type
_entity_poly.pdbx_seq_one_letter_code
_entity_poly.pdbx_strand_id
1 'polypeptide(L)'
;MTSWYNALFNAEEELDKVREDHLKTYAYNWSQILPVDPATHIPYEKKQTHNVNPNQPTKVVTPTGLDAVEEKAMRVIEKHSMMINGVEHNTMIGRAYLLMGKARYYKKEYFEALDALNFVKTQLPNSKYAEEANVYLTLAELKGGNFYEGREQLATLYEEGVSKKNLQLEVAKNFGQYLIDTQKYDLATEVLTHAEALAKNRQEKARINFILGQLYAKLDGKEEESRAHFMRAYELKPGYDMEIKSQIAIAENYKKAIHNYDEYKNHFTSIAKKQVYKSRVNELDYAIAKVALKNENLEEAEHYLKKSLSEKENFEPFTRSRAYEAYGDLYFDKGNYLYATAYYDSAVTQNAFENEKTRINVRNESLKKLMEKYYLVQKNDSILKIASMTKEEQQTFFQKYIDDLKAKEERQRQLEEEMQAKNNSSSDFLFGNRQSNFASNFADESGKFYFYNAGLKGEGINEFRRIWGNQTLRDNWRSSEGGTSALEQRELELTGKLEEGNPRRFELDFYIEKIPTQAKVLHDLKIERDTTELSLGTAYYDQFQNSKLALNTLEHLVGTPPKNIETKANAIYQMYRIAKAENLASQEQYKNQILTEFPNSLYAGYINNPMEDYLTPETKEALAAYEVAYNLYRDGKYAEVKTNVKRAIEQFPTQIIIAKFALLNAYAVGKSESEENFKNALEVVAVAYEGTDEAKQAKRLLEKLKAGKQGTNANAQKENAPKANTINTPKIPDVEVEDNSLITPDRNPLQEPQIDTSGSTDEFR
;
A
#
# COMPACT_ATOMS: atom_id res chain seq x y z
N MET A 1 37.31 15.64 -40.08
CA MET A 1 36.67 14.33 -39.72
C MET A 1 36.62 14.05 -38.23
N THR A 2 37.50 14.58 -37.36
CA THR A 2 37.60 14.21 -35.94
C THR A 2 36.61 14.91 -35.00
N SER A 3 36.17 16.14 -35.24
CA SER A 3 35.38 16.88 -34.25
C SER A 3 33.90 16.43 -34.14
N TRP A 4 33.25 16.10 -35.24
CA TRP A 4 31.88 15.60 -35.23
C TRP A 4 31.78 14.13 -34.73
N TYR A 5 32.80 13.33 -35.02
CA TYR A 5 32.89 11.98 -34.45
C TYR A 5 32.94 12.03 -32.91
N ASN A 6 33.76 12.93 -32.38
CA ASN A 6 33.86 13.11 -30.94
C ASN A 6 32.56 13.67 -30.36
N ALA A 7 31.83 14.53 -31.05
CA ALA A 7 30.54 15.05 -30.57
C ALA A 7 29.49 13.93 -30.43
N LEU A 8 29.38 13.05 -31.44
CA LEU A 8 28.44 11.92 -31.39
C LEU A 8 28.88 10.81 -30.40
N PHE A 9 30.20 10.60 -30.29
CA PHE A 9 30.74 9.69 -29.31
C PHE A 9 30.41 10.16 -27.87
N ASN A 10 30.68 11.41 -27.56
CA ASN A 10 30.37 12.00 -26.26
C ASN A 10 28.86 12.11 -26.01
N ALA A 11 28.01 12.15 -27.05
CA ALA A 11 26.57 12.09 -26.88
C ALA A 11 26.09 10.70 -26.51
N GLU A 12 26.68 9.66 -27.12
CA GLU A 12 26.37 8.27 -26.81
C GLU A 12 26.83 7.90 -25.39
N GLU A 13 28.04 8.30 -24.98
CA GLU A 13 28.53 8.11 -23.60
C GLU A 13 27.63 8.80 -22.58
N GLU A 14 27.14 10.01 -22.88
CA GLU A 14 26.22 10.72 -21.97
C GLU A 14 24.87 10.03 -21.88
N LEU A 15 24.34 9.50 -22.99
CA LEU A 15 23.11 8.72 -23.01
C LEU A 15 23.24 7.44 -22.16
N ASP A 16 24.34 6.71 -22.34
CA ASP A 16 24.60 5.48 -21.56
C ASP A 16 24.76 5.78 -20.08
N LYS A 17 25.46 6.86 -19.73
CA LYS A 17 25.60 7.33 -18.36
C LYS A 17 24.26 7.70 -17.73
N VAL A 18 23.39 8.43 -18.43
CA VAL A 18 22.05 8.74 -17.92
C VAL A 18 21.24 7.48 -17.67
N ARG A 19 21.28 6.50 -18.59
CA ARG A 19 20.60 5.20 -18.39
C ARG A 19 21.16 4.45 -17.18
N GLU A 20 22.47 4.45 -17.01
CA GLU A 20 23.11 3.80 -15.85
C GLU A 20 22.75 4.50 -14.54
N ASP A 21 22.74 5.82 -14.51
CA ASP A 21 22.35 6.60 -13.32
C ASP A 21 20.86 6.39 -12.99
N HIS A 22 19.99 6.28 -14.00
CA HIS A 22 18.59 5.92 -13.81
C HIS A 22 18.46 4.52 -13.18
N LEU A 23 19.23 3.54 -13.62
CA LEU A 23 19.22 2.20 -13.03
C LEU A 23 19.65 2.20 -11.55
N LYS A 24 20.58 3.09 -11.17
CA LYS A 24 21.07 3.20 -9.79
C LYS A 24 20.10 3.92 -8.86
N THR A 25 19.34 4.88 -9.40
CA THR A 25 18.45 5.74 -8.61
C THR A 25 16.99 5.28 -8.60
N TYR A 26 16.64 4.28 -9.41
CA TYR A 26 15.29 3.76 -9.48
C TYR A 26 14.86 3.09 -8.15
N ALA A 27 13.77 3.59 -7.57
CA ALA A 27 13.18 3.01 -6.38
C ALA A 27 12.27 1.81 -6.76
N TYR A 28 12.71 0.60 -6.44
CA TYR A 28 11.98 -0.61 -6.76
C TYR A 28 10.83 -0.87 -5.80
N ASN A 29 9.61 -0.99 -6.31
CA ASN A 29 8.50 -1.58 -5.57
C ASN A 29 8.54 -3.10 -5.72
N TRP A 30 9.09 -3.78 -4.73
CA TRP A 30 9.30 -5.22 -4.74
C TRP A 30 8.01 -6.05 -4.62
N SER A 31 6.87 -5.43 -4.30
CA SER A 31 5.56 -6.10 -4.27
C SER A 31 4.93 -6.26 -5.65
N GLN A 32 5.44 -5.52 -6.64
CA GLN A 32 4.97 -5.56 -8.02
C GLN A 32 5.97 -6.28 -8.91
N ILE A 33 5.52 -6.72 -10.10
CA ILE A 33 6.45 -7.22 -11.11
C ILE A 33 7.38 -6.06 -11.48
N LEU A 34 8.70 -6.29 -11.37
CA LEU A 34 9.67 -5.25 -11.65
C LEU A 34 9.65 -4.87 -13.14
N PRO A 35 9.92 -3.59 -13.48
CA PRO A 35 10.06 -3.21 -14.87
C PRO A 35 11.30 -3.87 -15.48
N VAL A 36 11.16 -4.35 -16.71
CA VAL A 36 12.26 -5.00 -17.44
C VAL A 36 13.39 -4.03 -17.71
N ASP A 37 13.06 -2.79 -18.12
CA ASP A 37 14.00 -1.67 -18.21
C ASP A 37 13.55 -0.49 -17.33
N PRO A 38 14.07 -0.34 -16.11
CA PRO A 38 13.71 0.77 -15.22
C PRO A 38 14.02 2.15 -15.77
N ALA A 39 15.00 2.30 -16.67
CA ALA A 39 15.36 3.59 -17.23
C ALA A 39 14.19 4.24 -18.02
N THR A 40 13.27 3.44 -18.55
CA THR A 40 12.07 3.92 -19.25
C THR A 40 10.95 4.39 -18.32
N HIS A 41 11.04 4.09 -17.02
CA HIS A 41 9.98 4.37 -16.02
C HIS A 41 10.24 5.63 -15.20
N ILE A 42 11.47 6.13 -15.18
CA ILE A 42 11.81 7.37 -14.46
C ILE A 42 11.21 8.57 -15.19
N PRO A 43 10.48 9.47 -14.50
CA PRO A 43 9.99 10.70 -15.11
C PRO A 43 11.17 11.59 -15.45
N TYR A 44 11.13 12.17 -16.67
CA TYR A 44 12.08 13.20 -17.05
C TYR A 44 11.60 14.56 -16.52
N GLU A 45 12.39 15.16 -15.65
CA GLU A 45 12.14 16.51 -15.17
C GLU A 45 12.92 17.50 -16.05
N LYS A 46 12.18 18.29 -16.84
CA LYS A 46 12.77 19.38 -17.61
C LYS A 46 13.29 20.41 -16.61
N LYS A 47 14.60 20.58 -16.51
CA LYS A 47 15.19 21.62 -15.65
C LYS A 47 14.74 22.97 -16.16
N GLN A 48 13.79 23.59 -15.47
CA GLN A 48 13.33 24.94 -15.81
C GLN A 48 14.47 25.93 -15.54
N THR A 49 15.03 26.48 -16.60
CA THR A 49 15.95 27.62 -16.55
C THR A 49 15.16 28.90 -16.32
N HIS A 50 14.50 29.04 -15.19
CA HIS A 50 13.81 30.24 -14.79
C HIS A 50 14.67 31.02 -13.80
N ASN A 51 15.58 31.85 -14.36
CA ASN A 51 16.00 33.09 -13.73
C ASN A 51 16.03 34.17 -14.81
N VAL A 52 14.86 34.63 -15.18
CA VAL A 52 14.74 35.85 -15.97
C VAL A 52 14.77 37.02 -14.99
N ASN A 53 15.97 37.34 -14.52
CA ASN A 53 16.22 38.66 -13.99
C ASN A 53 16.71 39.51 -15.19
N PRO A 54 15.91 40.49 -15.70
CA PRO A 54 16.25 41.22 -16.93
C PRO A 54 17.58 42.00 -16.87
N ASN A 55 18.17 42.11 -15.69
CA ASN A 55 19.39 42.92 -15.46
C ASN A 55 20.64 42.09 -15.14
N GLN A 56 20.62 40.75 -15.32
CA GLN A 56 21.83 39.93 -15.21
C GLN A 56 22.17 39.29 -16.56
N PRO A 57 23.45 39.24 -16.95
CA PRO A 57 23.86 38.52 -18.17
C PRO A 57 23.43 37.04 -17.99
N THR A 58 22.67 36.54 -18.97
CA THR A 58 22.22 35.16 -19.04
C THR A 58 23.41 34.22 -18.93
N LYS A 59 23.59 33.57 -17.79
CA LYS A 59 24.55 32.49 -17.65
C LYS A 59 24.10 31.39 -18.61
N VAL A 60 24.87 31.15 -19.67
CA VAL A 60 24.66 30.06 -20.60
C VAL A 60 24.77 28.78 -19.81
N VAL A 61 23.63 28.18 -19.44
CA VAL A 61 23.61 26.89 -18.76
C VAL A 61 23.95 25.83 -19.79
N THR A 62 25.09 25.20 -19.66
CA THR A 62 25.45 24.05 -20.51
C THR A 62 24.46 22.93 -20.27
N PRO A 63 23.75 22.41 -21.29
CA PRO A 63 22.86 21.29 -21.18
C PRO A 63 23.59 20.05 -20.60
N THR A 64 22.91 19.30 -19.77
CA THR A 64 23.43 18.07 -19.15
C THR A 64 22.43 16.93 -19.38
N GLY A 65 22.90 15.68 -19.34
CA GLY A 65 22.05 14.53 -19.50
C GLY A 65 21.44 14.42 -20.90
N LEU A 66 20.17 14.05 -20.98
CA LEU A 66 19.47 13.86 -22.26
C LEU A 66 19.40 15.11 -23.12
N ASP A 67 19.33 16.32 -22.53
CA ASP A 67 19.37 17.57 -23.24
C ASP A 67 20.72 17.80 -23.93
N ALA A 68 21.82 17.42 -23.29
CA ALA A 68 23.14 17.49 -23.87
C ALA A 68 23.31 16.51 -25.04
N VAL A 69 22.70 15.35 -24.98
CA VAL A 69 22.68 14.37 -26.08
C VAL A 69 22.00 14.97 -27.29
N GLU A 70 20.81 15.53 -27.10
CA GLU A 70 20.01 16.15 -28.16
C GLU A 70 20.72 17.34 -28.77
N GLU A 71 21.27 18.26 -27.95
CA GLU A 71 22.01 19.41 -28.42
C GLU A 71 23.24 19.03 -29.26
N LYS A 72 24.04 18.05 -28.78
CA LYS A 72 25.21 17.57 -29.51
C LYS A 72 24.82 16.96 -30.86
N ALA A 73 23.74 16.16 -30.87
CA ALA A 73 23.22 15.56 -32.09
C ALA A 73 22.73 16.65 -33.10
N MET A 74 21.96 17.61 -32.60
CA MET A 74 21.45 18.74 -33.40
C MET A 74 22.57 19.56 -34.01
N ARG A 75 23.60 19.92 -33.26
CA ARG A 75 24.79 20.63 -33.76
C ARG A 75 25.51 19.87 -34.89
N VAL A 76 25.54 18.54 -34.83
CA VAL A 76 26.14 17.73 -35.89
C VAL A 76 25.27 17.74 -37.13
N ILE A 77 23.95 17.65 -37.00
CA ILE A 77 22.98 17.73 -38.09
C ILE A 77 23.12 19.08 -38.80
N GLU A 78 23.04 20.19 -38.05
CA GLU A 78 23.15 21.57 -38.62
C GLU A 78 24.45 21.82 -39.38
N LYS A 79 25.57 21.28 -38.88
CA LYS A 79 26.91 21.58 -39.47
C LYS A 79 27.31 20.61 -40.57
N HIS A 80 26.77 19.41 -40.61
CA HIS A 80 27.31 18.34 -41.46
C HIS A 80 26.26 17.63 -42.33
N SER A 81 24.98 18.02 -42.26
CA SER A 81 23.98 17.53 -43.22
C SER A 81 24.34 17.97 -44.66
N MET A 82 24.22 17.03 -45.58
CA MET A 82 24.50 17.22 -47.00
C MET A 82 23.28 16.84 -47.84
N MET A 83 22.26 17.71 -47.79
CA MET A 83 21.04 17.52 -48.58
C MET A 83 21.26 17.94 -50.02
N ILE A 84 21.25 17.00 -50.97
CA ILE A 84 21.38 17.24 -52.40
C ILE A 84 20.15 16.65 -53.08
N ASN A 85 19.37 17.47 -53.77
CA ASN A 85 18.12 17.06 -54.43
C ASN A 85 17.12 16.37 -53.50
N GLY A 86 17.06 16.81 -52.25
CA GLY A 86 16.14 16.23 -51.24
C GLY A 86 16.58 14.92 -50.61
N VAL A 87 17.81 14.45 -50.89
CA VAL A 87 18.38 13.22 -50.31
C VAL A 87 19.61 13.57 -49.46
N GLU A 88 19.70 12.99 -48.28
CA GLU A 88 20.86 13.12 -47.39
C GLU A 88 22.01 12.21 -47.86
N HIS A 89 23.15 12.82 -48.17
CA HIS A 89 24.34 12.09 -48.65
C HIS A 89 25.36 11.76 -47.58
N ASN A 90 25.25 12.39 -46.39
CA ASN A 90 26.11 12.05 -45.26
C ASN A 90 25.50 10.98 -44.40
N THR A 91 25.89 9.73 -44.58
CA THR A 91 25.37 8.57 -43.85
C THR A 91 25.57 8.65 -42.34
N MET A 92 26.49 9.48 -41.83
CA MET A 92 26.73 9.66 -40.40
C MET A 92 25.66 10.55 -39.74
N ILE A 93 24.89 11.30 -40.49
CA ILE A 93 23.73 12.02 -39.99
C ILE A 93 22.69 11.06 -39.44
N GLY A 94 22.59 9.83 -39.96
CA GLY A 94 21.76 8.78 -39.40
C GLY A 94 22.07 8.45 -37.91
N ARG A 95 23.38 8.51 -37.51
CA ARG A 95 23.74 8.37 -36.11
C ARG A 95 23.28 9.55 -35.23
N ALA A 96 23.36 10.76 -35.76
CA ALA A 96 22.92 11.94 -35.04
C ALA A 96 21.39 11.94 -34.82
N TYR A 97 20.60 11.65 -35.86
CA TYR A 97 19.14 11.49 -35.71
C TYR A 97 18.73 10.32 -34.82
N LEU A 98 19.45 9.19 -34.89
CA LEU A 98 19.21 8.06 -33.99
C LEU A 98 19.44 8.47 -32.53
N LEU A 99 20.55 9.13 -32.21
CA LEU A 99 20.84 9.58 -30.84
C LEU A 99 19.83 10.62 -30.35
N MET A 100 19.42 11.53 -31.19
CA MET A 100 18.37 12.52 -30.92
C MET A 100 17.03 11.80 -30.63
N GLY A 101 16.64 10.85 -31.48
CA GLY A 101 15.42 10.07 -31.30
C GLY A 101 15.43 9.24 -30.01
N LYS A 102 16.56 8.61 -29.67
CA LYS A 102 16.73 7.91 -28.39
C LYS A 102 16.63 8.85 -27.19
N ALA A 103 17.29 10.02 -27.24
CA ALA A 103 17.20 11.00 -26.16
C ALA A 103 15.76 11.45 -25.93
N ARG A 104 15.02 11.76 -26.98
CA ARG A 104 13.60 12.12 -26.94
C ARG A 104 12.73 10.98 -26.44
N TYR A 105 12.99 9.73 -26.83
CA TYR A 105 12.31 8.55 -26.31
C TYR A 105 12.46 8.44 -24.78
N TYR A 106 13.67 8.58 -24.24
CA TYR A 106 13.89 8.54 -22.79
C TYR A 106 13.37 9.80 -22.06
N LYS A 107 13.23 10.93 -22.74
CA LYS A 107 12.51 12.10 -22.24
C LYS A 107 10.99 11.93 -22.24
N LYS A 108 10.46 10.87 -22.86
CA LYS A 108 9.04 10.64 -23.14
C LYS A 108 8.41 11.64 -24.11
N GLU A 109 9.22 12.32 -24.87
CA GLU A 109 8.85 13.20 -26.01
C GLU A 109 8.68 12.31 -27.25
N TYR A 110 7.64 11.43 -27.22
CA TYR A 110 7.51 10.35 -28.21
C TYR A 110 7.24 10.86 -29.62
N PHE A 111 6.42 11.89 -29.80
CA PHE A 111 6.14 12.47 -31.12
C PHE A 111 7.38 13.03 -31.75
N GLU A 112 8.19 13.78 -31.02
CA GLU A 112 9.45 14.34 -31.48
C GLU A 112 10.49 13.24 -31.73
N ALA A 113 10.41 12.12 -30.98
CA ALA A 113 11.25 10.96 -31.22
C ALA A 113 10.90 10.30 -32.57
N LEU A 114 9.58 10.16 -32.87
CA LEU A 114 9.10 9.60 -34.13
C LEU A 114 9.65 10.36 -35.35
N ASP A 115 9.62 11.68 -35.32
CA ASP A 115 10.13 12.50 -36.41
C ASP A 115 11.60 12.22 -36.69
N ALA A 116 12.42 12.23 -35.63
CA ALA A 116 13.86 12.00 -35.75
C ALA A 116 14.19 10.56 -36.26
N LEU A 117 13.49 9.57 -35.76
CA LEU A 117 13.74 8.16 -36.10
C LEU A 117 13.20 7.81 -37.47
N ASN A 118 12.05 8.38 -37.87
CA ASN A 118 11.49 8.22 -39.22
C ASN A 118 12.36 8.80 -40.28
N PHE A 119 13.06 9.93 -40.00
CA PHE A 119 14.05 10.48 -40.94
C PHE A 119 15.12 9.43 -41.26
N VAL A 120 15.66 8.71 -40.29
CA VAL A 120 16.68 7.69 -40.55
C VAL A 120 16.10 6.55 -41.40
N LYS A 121 14.88 6.09 -41.11
CA LYS A 121 14.19 5.02 -41.81
C LYS A 121 13.92 5.36 -43.27
N THR A 122 13.48 6.60 -43.52
CA THR A 122 13.05 7.04 -44.89
C THR A 122 14.16 7.61 -45.73
N GLN A 123 15.03 8.44 -45.15
CA GLN A 123 16.10 9.11 -45.91
C GLN A 123 17.40 8.31 -45.99
N LEU A 124 17.64 7.42 -45.03
CA LEU A 124 18.88 6.65 -44.93
C LEU A 124 18.61 5.15 -44.71
N PRO A 125 17.75 4.49 -45.52
CA PRO A 125 17.32 3.10 -45.31
C PRO A 125 18.47 2.07 -45.34
N ASN A 126 19.52 2.39 -46.11
CA ASN A 126 20.72 1.54 -46.26
C ASN A 126 21.80 1.87 -45.22
N SER A 127 21.54 2.75 -44.28
CA SER A 127 22.47 3.08 -43.20
C SER A 127 22.52 1.95 -42.17
N LYS A 128 23.73 1.71 -41.64
CA LYS A 128 23.90 0.75 -40.51
C LYS A 128 23.12 1.13 -39.24
N TYR A 129 22.52 2.33 -39.20
CA TYR A 129 21.69 2.86 -38.11
C TYR A 129 20.19 2.68 -38.37
N ALA A 130 19.77 2.33 -39.59
CA ALA A 130 18.37 2.23 -39.97
C ALA A 130 17.61 1.15 -39.19
N GLU A 131 18.23 -0.01 -38.98
CA GLU A 131 17.62 -1.09 -38.21
C GLU A 131 17.37 -0.67 -36.74
N GLU A 132 18.36 -0.05 -36.10
CA GLU A 132 18.23 0.44 -34.74
C GLU A 132 17.22 1.60 -34.62
N ALA A 133 17.20 2.49 -35.61
CA ALA A 133 16.19 3.53 -35.68
C ALA A 133 14.77 2.97 -35.83
N ASN A 134 14.59 1.89 -36.62
CA ASN A 134 13.31 1.21 -36.75
C ASN A 134 12.84 0.58 -35.43
N VAL A 135 13.75 -0.03 -34.66
CA VAL A 135 13.42 -0.56 -33.33
C VAL A 135 12.91 0.55 -32.41
N TYR A 136 13.66 1.65 -32.27
CA TYR A 136 13.24 2.76 -31.39
C TYR A 136 12.03 3.52 -31.92
N LEU A 137 11.81 3.58 -33.24
CA LEU A 137 10.59 4.08 -33.86
C LEU A 137 9.38 3.28 -33.37
N THR A 138 9.44 1.95 -33.49
CA THR A 138 8.40 1.03 -33.02
C THR A 138 8.12 1.19 -31.50
N LEU A 139 9.19 1.36 -30.69
CA LEU A 139 9.04 1.59 -29.26
C LEU A 139 8.40 2.95 -28.95
N ALA A 140 8.71 3.99 -29.73
CA ALA A 140 8.10 5.31 -29.59
C ALA A 140 6.62 5.30 -30.01
N GLU A 141 6.26 4.59 -31.09
CA GLU A 141 4.87 4.37 -31.52
C GLU A 141 4.06 3.65 -30.42
N LEU A 142 4.62 2.58 -29.84
CA LEU A 142 3.97 1.83 -28.79
C LEU A 142 3.66 2.68 -27.54
N LYS A 143 4.54 3.65 -27.21
CA LYS A 143 4.37 4.52 -26.03
C LYS A 143 3.66 5.84 -26.35
N GLY A 144 3.71 6.30 -27.60
CA GLY A 144 3.22 7.61 -28.04
C GLY A 144 1.76 7.66 -28.49
N GLY A 145 1.02 6.54 -28.39
CA GLY A 145 -0.43 6.52 -28.67
C GLY A 145 -0.83 5.76 -29.94
N ASN A 146 0.09 5.39 -30.84
CA ASN A 146 -0.19 4.48 -31.96
C ASN A 146 0.00 3.02 -31.54
N PHE A 147 -0.72 2.66 -30.48
CA PHE A 147 -0.56 1.43 -29.71
C PHE A 147 -0.72 0.16 -30.55
N TYR A 148 -1.68 0.14 -31.49
CA TYR A 148 -1.93 -1.05 -32.30
C TYR A 148 -0.81 -1.33 -33.29
N GLU A 149 -0.37 -0.32 -34.01
CA GLU A 149 0.71 -0.44 -34.98
C GLU A 149 2.06 -0.74 -34.31
N GLY A 150 2.39 -0.01 -33.25
CA GLY A 150 3.60 -0.27 -32.47
C GLY A 150 3.66 -1.68 -31.90
N ARG A 151 2.50 -2.22 -31.46
CA ARG A 151 2.41 -3.61 -30.97
C ARG A 151 2.68 -4.63 -32.07
N GLU A 152 2.02 -4.49 -33.22
CA GLU A 152 2.18 -5.42 -34.35
C GLU A 152 3.61 -5.39 -34.89
N GLN A 153 4.17 -4.20 -35.03
CA GLN A 153 5.56 -4.04 -35.48
C GLN A 153 6.55 -4.61 -34.46
N LEU A 154 6.32 -4.44 -33.14
CA LEU A 154 7.19 -5.00 -32.11
C LEU A 154 7.16 -6.54 -32.11
N ALA A 155 5.99 -7.14 -32.29
CA ALA A 155 5.83 -8.58 -32.43
C ALA A 155 6.56 -9.09 -33.67
N THR A 156 6.39 -8.42 -34.82
CA THR A 156 7.08 -8.74 -36.07
C THR A 156 8.61 -8.66 -35.90
N LEU A 157 9.12 -7.58 -35.27
CA LEU A 157 10.55 -7.43 -35.00
C LEU A 157 11.10 -8.53 -34.08
N TYR A 158 10.29 -9.05 -33.18
CA TYR A 158 10.67 -10.18 -32.33
C TYR A 158 10.67 -11.51 -33.08
N GLU A 159 9.65 -11.77 -33.91
CA GLU A 159 9.48 -13.03 -34.67
C GLU A 159 10.45 -13.14 -35.84
N GLU A 160 10.59 -12.10 -36.65
CA GLU A 160 11.51 -12.06 -37.81
C GLU A 160 12.97 -11.90 -37.37
N GLY A 161 13.16 -11.31 -36.18
CA GLY A 161 14.47 -11.00 -35.62
C GLY A 161 15.10 -9.75 -36.20
N VAL A 162 16.14 -9.28 -35.55
CA VAL A 162 17.00 -8.17 -36.00
C VAL A 162 18.44 -8.64 -36.04
N SER A 163 19.27 -8.00 -36.87
CA SER A 163 20.61 -8.51 -37.19
C SER A 163 21.58 -8.51 -35.99
N LYS A 164 21.46 -7.54 -35.10
CA LYS A 164 22.39 -7.35 -33.97
C LYS A 164 21.84 -7.92 -32.67
N LYS A 165 22.63 -8.78 -31.98
CA LYS A 165 22.24 -9.41 -30.71
C LYS A 165 21.81 -8.43 -29.61
N ASN A 166 22.44 -7.24 -29.54
CA ASN A 166 22.02 -6.23 -28.56
C ASN A 166 20.66 -5.61 -28.90
N LEU A 167 20.31 -5.49 -30.19
CA LEU A 167 18.97 -5.06 -30.61
C LEU A 167 17.93 -6.16 -30.39
N GLN A 168 18.30 -7.44 -30.63
CA GLN A 168 17.43 -8.59 -30.30
C GLN A 168 17.07 -8.58 -28.83
N LEU A 169 18.05 -8.34 -27.96
CA LEU A 169 17.81 -8.21 -26.51
C LEU A 169 16.88 -7.03 -26.19
N GLU A 170 17.09 -5.86 -26.81
CA GLU A 170 16.25 -4.69 -26.59
C GLU A 170 14.80 -4.94 -27.05
N VAL A 171 14.60 -5.56 -28.21
CA VAL A 171 13.28 -5.97 -28.71
C VAL A 171 12.62 -6.97 -27.77
N ALA A 172 13.33 -8.03 -27.36
CA ALA A 172 12.79 -9.04 -26.44
C ALA A 172 12.41 -8.46 -25.07
N LYS A 173 13.22 -7.55 -24.51
CA LYS A 173 12.92 -6.85 -23.25
C LYS A 173 11.64 -6.03 -23.33
N ASN A 174 11.51 -5.22 -24.39
CA ASN A 174 10.34 -4.34 -24.56
C ASN A 174 9.09 -5.14 -24.92
N PHE A 175 9.21 -6.23 -25.68
CA PHE A 175 8.09 -7.13 -25.97
C PHE A 175 7.66 -7.87 -24.70
N GLY A 176 8.61 -8.36 -23.90
CA GLY A 176 8.34 -8.93 -22.58
C GLY A 176 7.63 -7.96 -21.64
N GLN A 177 8.08 -6.68 -21.60
CA GLN A 177 7.40 -5.65 -20.83
C GLN A 177 5.96 -5.41 -21.31
N TYR A 178 5.75 -5.33 -22.63
CA TYR A 178 4.40 -5.20 -23.19
C TYR A 178 3.48 -6.38 -22.78
N LEU A 179 4.01 -7.60 -22.80
CA LEU A 179 3.25 -8.79 -22.41
C LEU A 179 2.94 -8.78 -20.89
N ILE A 180 3.84 -8.27 -20.05
CA ILE A 180 3.59 -8.03 -18.62
C ILE A 180 2.48 -7.01 -18.43
N ASP A 181 2.56 -5.86 -19.09
CA ASP A 181 1.58 -4.77 -18.99
C ASP A 181 0.17 -5.22 -19.44
N THR A 182 0.11 -6.15 -20.39
CA THR A 182 -1.13 -6.77 -20.88
C THR A 182 -1.52 -8.07 -20.14
N GLN A 183 -0.81 -8.42 -19.05
CA GLN A 183 -1.05 -9.60 -18.22
C GLN A 183 -0.98 -10.95 -18.96
N LYS A 184 -0.26 -11.03 -20.06
CA LYS A 184 0.02 -12.25 -20.81
C LYS A 184 1.28 -12.95 -20.27
N TYR A 185 1.18 -13.44 -19.03
CA TYR A 185 2.33 -13.87 -18.26
C TYR A 185 3.02 -15.12 -18.87
N ASP A 186 2.25 -16.05 -19.43
CA ASP A 186 2.83 -17.25 -20.09
C ASP A 186 3.78 -16.84 -21.24
N LEU A 187 3.27 -16.00 -22.16
CA LEU A 187 4.09 -15.51 -23.27
C LEU A 187 5.24 -14.62 -22.79
N ALA A 188 5.03 -13.84 -21.73
CA ALA A 188 6.09 -13.00 -21.15
C ALA A 188 7.25 -13.86 -20.61
N THR A 189 6.97 -15.04 -20.02
CA THR A 189 8.01 -15.95 -19.53
C THR A 189 8.84 -16.53 -20.69
N GLU A 190 8.23 -16.89 -21.81
CA GLU A 190 8.93 -17.38 -22.98
C GLU A 190 9.86 -16.32 -23.57
N VAL A 191 9.32 -15.11 -23.80
CA VAL A 191 10.07 -13.98 -24.38
C VAL A 191 11.22 -13.55 -23.47
N LEU A 192 10.99 -13.46 -22.15
CA LEU A 192 12.04 -13.05 -21.21
C LEU A 192 13.08 -14.14 -20.95
N THR A 193 12.75 -15.43 -21.11
CA THR A 193 13.74 -16.52 -21.12
C THR A 193 14.68 -16.38 -22.31
N HIS A 194 14.15 -16.02 -23.49
CA HIS A 194 14.99 -15.70 -24.64
C HIS A 194 15.85 -14.44 -24.38
N ALA A 195 15.27 -13.38 -23.78
CA ALA A 195 16.04 -12.20 -23.40
C ALA A 195 17.18 -12.52 -22.41
N GLU A 196 16.97 -13.39 -21.44
CA GLU A 196 18.00 -13.85 -20.49
C GLU A 196 19.18 -14.52 -21.21
N ALA A 197 18.89 -15.37 -22.21
CA ALA A 197 19.93 -16.03 -23.02
C ALA A 197 20.75 -15.04 -23.85
N LEU A 198 20.14 -13.94 -24.33
CA LEU A 198 20.81 -12.88 -25.09
C LEU A 198 21.61 -11.93 -24.19
N ALA A 199 21.19 -11.71 -22.96
CA ALA A 199 21.82 -10.77 -22.04
C ALA A 199 23.27 -11.20 -21.70
N LYS A 200 24.19 -10.25 -21.73
CA LYS A 200 25.61 -10.47 -21.39
C LYS A 200 25.92 -9.96 -19.99
N ASN A 201 25.27 -8.88 -19.59
CA ASN A 201 25.49 -8.26 -18.31
C ASN A 201 24.87 -9.11 -17.20
N ARG A 202 25.67 -9.39 -16.18
CA ARG A 202 25.28 -10.22 -15.04
C ARG A 202 24.15 -9.62 -14.20
N GLN A 203 24.15 -8.29 -14.03
CA GLN A 203 23.07 -7.60 -13.32
C GLN A 203 21.75 -7.61 -14.11
N GLU A 204 21.82 -7.46 -15.43
CA GLU A 204 20.67 -7.57 -16.32
C GLU A 204 20.09 -8.98 -16.32
N LYS A 205 20.94 -10.02 -16.41
CA LYS A 205 20.51 -11.41 -16.24
C LYS A 205 19.82 -11.67 -14.91
N ALA A 206 20.37 -11.15 -13.83
CA ALA A 206 19.77 -11.30 -12.51
C ALA A 206 18.39 -10.63 -12.42
N ARG A 207 18.24 -9.43 -13.00
CA ARG A 207 16.95 -8.74 -13.07
C ARG A 207 15.92 -9.54 -13.87
N ILE A 208 16.29 -10.00 -15.05
CA ILE A 208 15.39 -10.81 -15.88
C ILE A 208 14.98 -12.09 -15.14
N ASN A 209 15.91 -12.77 -14.47
CA ASN A 209 15.58 -13.95 -13.66
C ASN A 209 14.67 -13.61 -12.47
N PHE A 210 14.88 -12.46 -11.81
CA PHE A 210 13.98 -12.01 -10.75
C PHE A 210 12.55 -11.80 -11.27
N ILE A 211 12.41 -11.14 -12.44
CA ILE A 211 11.12 -10.93 -13.12
C ILE A 211 10.48 -12.25 -13.54
N LEU A 212 11.25 -13.16 -14.11
CA LEU A 212 10.78 -14.52 -14.44
C LEU A 212 10.26 -15.24 -13.19
N GLY A 213 10.98 -15.15 -12.07
CA GLY A 213 10.50 -15.66 -10.78
C GLY A 213 9.15 -15.06 -10.37
N GLN A 214 8.98 -13.75 -10.54
CA GLN A 214 7.72 -13.06 -10.24
C GLN A 214 6.58 -13.48 -11.19
N LEU A 215 6.88 -13.69 -12.48
CA LEU A 215 5.90 -14.13 -13.47
C LEU A 215 5.45 -15.57 -13.20
N TYR A 216 6.38 -16.49 -12.98
CA TYR A 216 6.05 -17.87 -12.63
C TYR A 216 5.26 -17.96 -11.32
N ALA A 217 5.49 -17.05 -10.36
CA ALA A 217 4.68 -16.96 -9.13
C ALA A 217 3.21 -16.57 -9.38
N LYS A 218 2.89 -16.05 -10.58
CA LYS A 218 1.50 -15.73 -10.99
C LYS A 218 0.83 -16.87 -11.75
N LEU A 219 1.57 -17.91 -12.11
CA LEU A 219 1.09 -19.05 -12.87
C LEU A 219 0.90 -20.23 -11.93
N ASP A 220 -0.27 -20.85 -11.97
CA ASP A 220 -0.59 -21.99 -11.12
C ASP A 220 0.30 -23.19 -11.44
N GLY A 221 0.78 -23.87 -10.39
CA GLY A 221 1.62 -25.05 -10.52
C GLY A 221 3.07 -24.77 -10.96
N LYS A 222 3.51 -23.50 -10.93
CA LYS A 222 4.83 -23.06 -11.36
C LYS A 222 5.72 -22.56 -10.21
N GLU A 223 5.48 -23.06 -8.99
CA GLU A 223 6.18 -22.62 -7.78
C GLU A 223 7.67 -22.96 -7.81
N GLU A 224 8.02 -24.15 -8.33
CA GLU A 224 9.42 -24.58 -8.42
C GLU A 224 10.20 -23.81 -9.49
N GLU A 225 9.58 -23.52 -10.63
CA GLU A 225 10.17 -22.66 -11.65
C GLU A 225 10.40 -21.24 -11.10
N SER A 226 9.41 -20.72 -10.38
CA SER A 226 9.54 -19.42 -9.69
C SER A 226 10.72 -19.42 -8.71
N ARG A 227 10.81 -20.44 -7.85
CA ARG A 227 11.92 -20.59 -6.90
C ARG A 227 13.26 -20.69 -7.62
N ALA A 228 13.34 -21.49 -8.69
CA ALA A 228 14.58 -21.67 -9.46
C ALA A 228 15.08 -20.35 -10.06
N HIS A 229 14.19 -19.52 -10.60
CA HIS A 229 14.54 -18.24 -11.17
C HIS A 229 14.95 -17.21 -10.08
N PHE A 230 14.29 -17.16 -8.94
CA PHE A 230 14.75 -16.33 -7.82
C PHE A 230 16.09 -16.79 -7.26
N MET A 231 16.32 -18.12 -7.19
CA MET A 231 17.62 -18.65 -6.79
C MET A 231 18.70 -18.28 -7.80
N ARG A 232 18.39 -18.36 -9.10
CA ARG A 232 19.31 -17.96 -10.17
C ARG A 232 19.65 -16.46 -10.09
N ALA A 233 18.64 -15.60 -9.81
CA ALA A 233 18.86 -14.18 -9.59
C ALA A 233 19.82 -13.93 -8.42
N TYR A 234 19.65 -14.65 -7.30
CA TYR A 234 20.55 -14.58 -6.14
C TYR A 234 22.00 -15.04 -6.47
N GLU A 235 22.15 -16.15 -7.19
CA GLU A 235 23.47 -16.73 -7.53
C GLU A 235 24.28 -15.83 -8.47
N LEU A 236 23.63 -15.05 -9.30
CA LEU A 236 24.25 -14.07 -10.19
C LEU A 236 24.91 -12.90 -9.45
N LYS A 237 24.68 -12.75 -8.15
CA LYS A 237 25.30 -11.70 -7.33
C LYS A 237 25.12 -10.28 -7.90
N PRO A 238 23.89 -9.83 -8.09
CA PRO A 238 23.59 -8.51 -8.70
C PRO A 238 23.82 -7.32 -7.74
N GLY A 239 23.97 -7.59 -6.48
CA GLY A 239 24.07 -6.61 -5.40
C GLY A 239 23.13 -6.95 -4.26
N TYR A 240 23.43 -6.44 -3.06
CA TYR A 240 22.80 -6.85 -1.80
C TYR A 240 21.26 -6.76 -1.81
N ASP A 241 20.70 -5.71 -2.40
CA ASP A 241 19.26 -5.52 -2.41
C ASP A 241 18.55 -6.65 -3.16
N MET A 242 18.91 -6.88 -4.41
CA MET A 242 18.29 -7.93 -5.21
C MET A 242 18.61 -9.33 -4.68
N GLU A 243 19.80 -9.54 -4.10
CA GLU A 243 20.16 -10.82 -3.48
C GLU A 243 19.21 -11.15 -2.31
N ILE A 244 18.97 -10.19 -1.41
CA ILE A 244 18.08 -10.38 -0.26
C ILE A 244 16.61 -10.44 -0.70
N LYS A 245 16.19 -9.56 -1.62
CA LYS A 245 14.82 -9.58 -2.13
C LYS A 245 14.49 -10.89 -2.87
N SER A 246 15.47 -11.49 -3.54
CA SER A 246 15.30 -12.84 -4.10
C SER A 246 15.01 -13.88 -3.02
N GLN A 247 15.67 -13.81 -1.87
CA GLN A 247 15.41 -14.71 -0.75
C GLN A 247 14.04 -14.47 -0.12
N ILE A 248 13.63 -13.20 0.03
CA ILE A 248 12.29 -12.86 0.52
C ILE A 248 11.22 -13.38 -0.45
N ALA A 249 11.41 -13.22 -1.77
CA ALA A 249 10.50 -13.72 -2.78
C ALA A 249 10.38 -15.25 -2.75
N ILE A 250 11.47 -15.98 -2.50
CA ILE A 250 11.46 -17.44 -2.28
C ILE A 250 10.58 -17.79 -1.06
N ALA A 251 10.72 -17.03 0.05
CA ALA A 251 9.89 -17.23 1.24
C ALA A 251 8.41 -16.90 0.96
N GLU A 252 8.13 -15.84 0.19
CA GLU A 252 6.78 -15.46 -0.21
C GLU A 252 6.10 -16.49 -1.13
N ASN A 253 6.88 -17.30 -1.86
CA ASN A 253 6.37 -18.39 -2.70
C ASN A 253 6.27 -19.74 -1.98
N TYR A 254 6.62 -19.83 -0.73
CA TYR A 254 6.46 -21.04 0.06
C TYR A 254 4.99 -21.50 0.08
N LYS A 255 4.75 -22.80 -0.16
CA LYS A 255 3.46 -23.46 0.00
C LYS A 255 3.62 -24.69 0.91
N LYS A 256 2.87 -24.76 2.00
CA LYS A 256 2.89 -25.84 2.99
C LYS A 256 2.66 -27.24 2.38
N ALA A 257 1.81 -27.31 1.33
CA ALA A 257 1.48 -28.57 0.68
C ALA A 257 2.63 -29.18 -0.14
N ILE A 258 3.61 -28.39 -0.55
CA ILE A 258 4.65 -28.80 -1.52
C ILE A 258 6.04 -28.76 -0.87
N HIS A 259 6.30 -27.74 -0.01
CA HIS A 259 7.63 -27.42 0.45
C HIS A 259 7.85 -27.89 1.92
N ASN A 260 9.09 -28.28 2.22
CA ASN A 260 9.50 -28.63 3.59
C ASN A 260 9.88 -27.38 4.38
N TYR A 261 9.23 -27.19 5.54
CA TYR A 261 9.46 -26.04 6.41
C TYR A 261 10.90 -25.94 6.93
N ASP A 262 11.45 -27.06 7.42
CA ASP A 262 12.81 -27.05 8.03
C ASP A 262 13.90 -26.80 6.98
N GLU A 263 13.70 -27.26 5.73
CA GLU A 263 14.62 -26.96 4.63
C GLU A 263 14.71 -25.45 4.37
N TYR A 264 13.56 -24.78 4.25
CA TYR A 264 13.50 -23.33 4.03
C TYR A 264 14.08 -22.53 5.19
N LYS A 265 13.72 -22.88 6.42
CA LYS A 265 14.25 -22.26 7.64
C LYS A 265 15.78 -22.41 7.72
N ASN A 266 16.31 -23.62 7.49
CA ASN A 266 17.75 -23.88 7.50
C ASN A 266 18.46 -23.14 6.39
N HIS A 267 17.87 -23.04 5.20
CA HIS A 267 18.40 -22.27 4.09
C HIS A 267 18.59 -20.79 4.48
N PHE A 268 17.54 -20.10 4.96
CA PHE A 268 17.64 -18.69 5.34
C PHE A 268 18.57 -18.48 6.54
N THR A 269 18.53 -19.37 7.52
CA THR A 269 19.45 -19.33 8.67
C THR A 269 20.92 -19.47 8.22
N SER A 270 21.19 -20.31 7.22
CA SER A 270 22.54 -20.46 6.67
C SER A 270 23.04 -19.21 5.95
N ILE A 271 22.15 -18.52 5.28
CA ILE A 271 22.45 -17.25 4.59
C ILE A 271 22.68 -16.15 5.65
N ALA A 272 21.84 -16.07 6.68
CA ALA A 272 21.98 -15.09 7.77
C ALA A 272 23.32 -15.18 8.53
N LYS A 273 23.93 -16.37 8.58
CA LYS A 273 25.26 -16.56 9.17
C LYS A 273 26.43 -16.00 8.33
N LYS A 274 26.21 -15.72 7.05
CA LYS A 274 27.27 -15.17 6.18
C LYS A 274 27.56 -13.73 6.57
N GLN A 275 28.85 -13.41 6.79
CA GLN A 275 29.31 -12.07 7.20
C GLN A 275 28.81 -10.95 6.28
N VAL A 276 28.68 -11.23 4.99
CA VAL A 276 28.22 -10.29 3.96
C VAL A 276 26.80 -9.78 4.24
N TYR A 277 25.91 -10.60 4.84
CA TYR A 277 24.51 -10.23 5.10
C TYR A 277 24.27 -9.85 6.57
N LYS A 278 25.31 -9.74 7.39
CA LYS A 278 25.17 -9.48 8.82
C LYS A 278 24.38 -8.20 9.14
N SER A 279 24.57 -7.14 8.36
CA SER A 279 23.85 -5.87 8.51
C SER A 279 22.36 -5.93 8.05
N ARG A 280 21.96 -7.03 7.40
CA ARG A 280 20.62 -7.21 6.85
C ARG A 280 19.95 -8.52 7.30
N VAL A 281 20.39 -9.07 8.44
CA VAL A 281 19.85 -10.32 9.02
C VAL A 281 18.36 -10.19 9.33
N ASN A 282 17.93 -9.03 9.75
CA ASN A 282 16.53 -8.69 10.00
C ASN A 282 15.60 -8.97 8.81
N GLU A 283 16.05 -8.78 7.58
CA GLU A 283 15.25 -9.09 6.38
C GLU A 283 15.17 -10.61 6.13
N LEU A 284 16.21 -11.35 6.47
CA LEU A 284 16.19 -12.81 6.43
C LEU A 284 15.34 -13.39 7.57
N ASP A 285 15.35 -12.78 8.75
CA ASP A 285 14.41 -13.13 9.83
C ASP A 285 12.95 -12.91 9.40
N TYR A 286 12.67 -11.81 8.65
CA TYR A 286 11.37 -11.61 8.03
C TYR A 286 11.02 -12.74 7.02
N ALA A 287 11.98 -13.18 6.20
CA ALA A 287 11.76 -14.28 5.28
C ALA A 287 11.39 -15.58 6.03
N ILE A 288 12.08 -15.90 7.14
CA ILE A 288 11.73 -17.05 7.99
C ILE A 288 10.33 -16.89 8.58
N ALA A 289 9.99 -15.68 9.06
CA ALA A 289 8.68 -15.38 9.59
C ALA A 289 7.56 -15.61 8.54
N LYS A 290 7.78 -15.21 7.27
CA LYS A 290 6.82 -15.44 6.18
C LYS A 290 6.61 -16.93 5.92
N VAL A 291 7.66 -17.73 5.93
CA VAL A 291 7.53 -19.19 5.80
C VAL A 291 6.79 -19.79 6.99
N ALA A 292 7.09 -19.34 8.21
CA ALA A 292 6.40 -19.79 9.42
C ALA A 292 4.89 -19.46 9.40
N LEU A 293 4.52 -18.23 8.97
CA LEU A 293 3.12 -17.84 8.78
C LEU A 293 2.39 -18.75 7.79
N LYS A 294 3.01 -19.00 6.64
CA LYS A 294 2.43 -19.87 5.60
C LYS A 294 2.39 -21.35 6.02
N ASN A 295 3.25 -21.73 6.94
CA ASN A 295 3.23 -23.06 7.57
C ASN A 295 2.28 -23.15 8.77
N GLU A 296 1.58 -22.05 9.10
CA GLU A 296 0.67 -21.94 10.27
C GLU A 296 1.37 -22.12 11.63
N ASN A 297 2.68 -21.96 11.68
CA ASN A 297 3.46 -21.94 12.91
C ASN A 297 3.50 -20.50 13.48
N LEU A 298 2.40 -20.11 14.16
CA LEU A 298 2.18 -18.73 14.59
C LEU A 298 3.15 -18.27 15.69
N GLU A 299 3.58 -19.17 16.58
CA GLU A 299 4.54 -18.83 17.65
C GLU A 299 5.91 -18.50 17.08
N GLU A 300 6.38 -19.31 16.15
CA GLU A 300 7.67 -19.09 15.50
C GLU A 300 7.63 -17.90 14.56
N ALA A 301 6.50 -17.69 13.88
CA ALA A 301 6.27 -16.50 13.07
C ALA A 301 6.36 -15.22 13.91
N GLU A 302 5.70 -15.19 15.07
CA GLU A 302 5.75 -14.07 16.00
C GLU A 302 7.19 -13.83 16.52
N HIS A 303 7.90 -14.90 16.88
CA HIS A 303 9.29 -14.80 17.31
C HIS A 303 10.17 -14.14 16.25
N TYR A 304 10.11 -14.60 15.00
CA TYR A 304 10.94 -14.06 13.92
C TYR A 304 10.50 -12.68 13.45
N LEU A 305 9.20 -12.34 13.48
CA LEU A 305 8.72 -10.97 13.22
C LEU A 305 9.25 -10.01 14.28
N LYS A 306 9.16 -10.37 15.55
CA LYS A 306 9.70 -9.57 16.66
C LYS A 306 11.20 -9.38 16.53
N LYS A 307 11.93 -10.45 16.19
CA LYS A 307 13.39 -10.40 15.97
C LYS A 307 13.73 -9.51 14.77
N SER A 308 13.02 -9.65 13.64
CA SER A 308 13.19 -8.81 12.47
C SER A 308 12.99 -7.33 12.79
N LEU A 309 11.99 -6.97 13.58
CA LEU A 309 11.64 -5.59 13.94
C LEU A 309 12.50 -5.00 15.08
N SER A 310 13.26 -5.82 15.82
CA SER A 310 14.07 -5.37 16.95
C SER A 310 15.29 -4.53 16.53
N GLU A 311 15.84 -4.76 15.33
CA GLU A 311 16.96 -3.99 14.79
C GLU A 311 16.47 -2.60 14.35
N LYS A 312 17.05 -1.55 14.94
CA LYS A 312 16.70 -0.16 14.65
C LYS A 312 17.59 0.48 13.58
N GLU A 313 18.80 -0.02 13.41
CA GLU A 313 19.78 0.49 12.47
C GLU A 313 19.85 -0.39 11.21
N ASN A 314 20.05 0.23 10.05
CA ASN A 314 20.23 -0.45 8.75
C ASN A 314 19.05 -1.28 8.26
N PHE A 315 17.83 -0.90 8.64
CA PHE A 315 16.63 -1.58 8.17
C PHE A 315 16.12 -0.97 6.87
N GLU A 316 15.99 -1.77 5.82
CA GLU A 316 15.43 -1.32 4.56
C GLU A 316 13.92 -1.05 4.74
N PRO A 317 13.43 0.20 4.46
CA PRO A 317 12.09 0.64 4.84
C PRO A 317 10.95 -0.21 4.26
N PHE A 318 11.08 -0.69 3.01
CA PHE A 318 10.07 -1.51 2.37
C PHE A 318 9.85 -2.84 3.11
N THR A 319 10.92 -3.58 3.42
CA THR A 319 10.79 -4.84 4.16
C THR A 319 10.29 -4.61 5.57
N ARG A 320 10.69 -3.50 6.20
CA ARG A 320 10.19 -3.12 7.52
C ARG A 320 8.70 -2.87 7.50
N SER A 321 8.19 -2.15 6.48
CA SER A 321 6.77 -1.96 6.25
C SER A 321 6.04 -3.31 6.14
N ARG A 322 6.57 -4.23 5.34
CA ARG A 322 6.00 -5.58 5.16
C ARG A 322 6.04 -6.43 6.43
N ALA A 323 7.10 -6.29 7.24
CA ALA A 323 7.19 -6.98 8.53
C ALA A 323 6.16 -6.44 9.54
N TYR A 324 5.97 -5.13 9.59
CA TYR A 324 4.91 -4.53 10.40
C TYR A 324 3.51 -4.94 9.92
N GLU A 325 3.26 -4.96 8.61
CA GLU A 325 2.01 -5.44 8.05
C GLU A 325 1.74 -6.90 8.44
N ALA A 326 2.71 -7.79 8.25
CA ALA A 326 2.57 -9.20 8.61
C ALA A 326 2.33 -9.40 10.13
N TYR A 327 2.92 -8.54 10.95
CA TYR A 327 2.70 -8.58 12.39
C TYR A 327 1.31 -8.01 12.75
N GLY A 328 0.86 -7.00 12.03
CA GLY A 328 -0.52 -6.50 12.12
C GLY A 328 -1.55 -7.58 11.75
N ASP A 329 -1.32 -8.31 10.64
CA ASP A 329 -2.16 -9.43 10.22
C ASP A 329 -2.21 -10.52 11.30
N LEU A 330 -1.07 -10.89 11.91
CA LEU A 330 -1.02 -11.87 12.97
C LEU A 330 -1.87 -11.47 14.18
N TYR A 331 -1.83 -10.20 14.61
CA TYR A 331 -2.65 -9.70 15.70
C TYR A 331 -4.12 -9.55 15.31
N PHE A 332 -4.38 -9.21 14.04
CA PHE A 332 -5.73 -9.19 13.51
C PHE A 332 -6.38 -10.59 13.59
N ASP A 333 -5.69 -11.62 13.14
CA ASP A 333 -6.17 -13.00 13.16
C ASP A 333 -6.35 -13.52 14.61
N LYS A 334 -5.54 -13.04 15.55
CA LYS A 334 -5.72 -13.28 16.99
C LYS A 334 -6.89 -12.50 17.61
N GLY A 335 -7.57 -11.64 16.85
CA GLY A 335 -8.62 -10.75 17.34
C GLY A 335 -8.12 -9.60 18.22
N ASN A 336 -6.82 -9.34 18.26
CA ASN A 336 -6.24 -8.23 19.00
C ASN A 336 -6.09 -6.99 18.09
N TYR A 337 -7.22 -6.36 17.83
CA TYR A 337 -7.32 -5.27 16.86
C TYR A 337 -6.58 -4.00 17.28
N LEU A 338 -6.36 -3.80 18.59
CA LEU A 338 -5.57 -2.69 19.11
C LEU A 338 -4.12 -2.73 18.59
N TYR A 339 -3.46 -3.89 18.80
CA TYR A 339 -2.09 -4.07 18.32
C TYR A 339 -2.03 -4.14 16.80
N ALA A 340 -3.04 -4.76 16.15
CA ALA A 340 -3.13 -4.79 14.69
C ALA A 340 -3.11 -3.38 14.09
N THR A 341 -3.94 -2.45 14.61
CA THR A 341 -3.99 -1.06 14.17
C THR A 341 -2.63 -0.36 14.32
N ALA A 342 -1.97 -0.50 15.47
CA ALA A 342 -0.68 0.12 15.74
C ALA A 342 0.42 -0.38 14.77
N TYR A 343 0.40 -1.66 14.44
CA TYR A 343 1.34 -2.23 13.47
C TYR A 343 1.03 -1.82 12.03
N TYR A 344 -0.24 -1.72 11.63
CA TYR A 344 -0.60 -1.19 10.31
C TYR A 344 -0.22 0.28 10.16
N ASP A 345 -0.39 1.14 11.18
CA ASP A 345 0.09 2.51 11.17
C ASP A 345 1.60 2.58 10.99
N SER A 346 2.34 1.72 11.69
CA SER A 346 3.78 1.59 11.53
C SER A 346 4.16 1.13 10.11
N ALA A 347 3.39 0.19 9.53
CA ALA A 347 3.60 -0.28 8.16
C ALA A 347 3.41 0.84 7.14
N VAL A 348 2.35 1.64 7.27
CA VAL A 348 2.07 2.79 6.39
C VAL A 348 3.17 3.84 6.49
N THR A 349 3.62 4.16 7.71
CA THR A 349 4.65 5.17 7.95
C THR A 349 6.00 4.79 7.32
N GLN A 350 6.34 3.50 7.32
CA GLN A 350 7.60 3.00 6.76
C GLN A 350 7.55 2.80 5.23
N ASN A 351 6.36 2.78 4.62
CA ASN A 351 6.23 2.53 3.19
C ASN A 351 6.46 3.79 2.36
N ALA A 352 7.23 3.69 1.27
CA ALA A 352 7.49 4.80 0.35
C ALA A 352 6.48 4.87 -0.81
N PHE A 353 5.69 3.82 -1.04
CA PHE A 353 4.81 3.68 -2.21
C PHE A 353 3.36 3.96 -1.84
N GLU A 354 2.75 4.97 -2.47
CA GLU A 354 1.39 5.42 -2.15
C GLU A 354 0.32 4.36 -2.41
N ASN A 355 0.47 3.53 -3.44
CA ASN A 355 -0.45 2.42 -3.71
C ASN A 355 -0.43 1.37 -2.58
N GLU A 356 0.75 1.05 -2.03
CA GLU A 356 0.86 0.14 -0.89
C GLU A 356 0.29 0.75 0.39
N LYS A 357 0.58 2.03 0.65
CA LYS A 357 -0.04 2.75 1.77
C LYS A 357 -1.56 2.73 1.68
N THR A 358 -2.12 3.00 0.50
CA THR A 358 -3.57 2.97 0.27
C THR A 358 -4.14 1.59 0.55
N ARG A 359 -3.49 0.53 0.08
CA ARG A 359 -3.91 -0.85 0.31
C ARG A 359 -3.95 -1.20 1.81
N ILE A 360 -2.90 -0.85 2.56
CA ILE A 360 -2.84 -1.08 4.01
C ILE A 360 -3.88 -0.21 4.74
N ASN A 361 -4.03 1.06 4.35
CA ASN A 361 -4.95 1.99 4.98
C ASN A 361 -6.42 1.59 4.87
N VAL A 362 -6.84 0.96 3.77
CA VAL A 362 -8.23 0.48 3.62
C VAL A 362 -8.64 -0.41 4.81
N ARG A 363 -7.79 -1.35 5.19
CA ARG A 363 -8.03 -2.23 6.34
C ARG A 363 -7.90 -1.47 7.67
N ASN A 364 -6.87 -0.65 7.78
CA ASN A 364 -6.54 0.08 8.99
C ASN A 364 -7.61 1.10 9.39
N GLU A 365 -8.20 1.83 8.46
CA GLU A 365 -9.26 2.80 8.73
C GLU A 365 -10.51 2.15 9.34
N SER A 366 -10.88 0.95 8.86
CA SER A 366 -11.98 0.19 9.46
C SER A 366 -11.68 -0.21 10.90
N LEU A 367 -10.44 -0.63 11.17
CA LEU A 367 -9.99 -0.96 12.52
C LEU A 367 -9.92 0.26 13.44
N LYS A 368 -9.46 1.41 12.94
CA LYS A 368 -9.42 2.65 13.72
C LYS A 368 -10.80 3.04 14.22
N LYS A 369 -11.81 3.00 13.34
CA LYS A 369 -13.21 3.26 13.72
C LYS A 369 -13.72 2.28 14.77
N LEU A 370 -13.33 1.01 14.69
CA LEU A 370 -13.66 0.00 15.70
C LEU A 370 -12.97 0.32 17.03
N MET A 371 -11.68 0.67 16.99
CA MET A 371 -10.92 0.99 18.19
C MET A 371 -11.38 2.29 18.87
N GLU A 372 -11.87 3.27 18.12
CA GLU A 372 -12.51 4.45 18.69
C GLU A 372 -13.69 4.07 19.58
N LYS A 373 -14.54 3.16 19.13
CA LYS A 373 -15.65 2.64 19.93
C LYS A 373 -15.14 1.89 21.17
N TYR A 374 -14.15 1.02 20.99
CA TYR A 374 -13.53 0.29 22.09
C TYR A 374 -13.00 1.22 23.19
N TYR A 375 -12.21 2.23 22.81
CA TYR A 375 -11.67 3.19 23.76
C TYR A 375 -12.75 4.04 24.44
N LEU A 376 -13.81 4.41 23.70
CA LEU A 376 -14.93 5.15 24.29
C LEU A 376 -15.64 4.33 25.37
N VAL A 377 -15.88 3.05 25.11
CA VAL A 377 -16.45 2.12 26.12
C VAL A 377 -15.53 2.04 27.32
N GLN A 378 -14.22 1.76 27.14
CA GLN A 378 -13.25 1.65 28.23
C GLN A 378 -13.14 2.93 29.06
N LYS A 379 -13.14 4.08 28.41
CA LYS A 379 -13.11 5.40 29.08
C LYS A 379 -14.35 5.60 29.95
N ASN A 380 -15.53 5.38 29.37
CA ASN A 380 -16.79 5.60 30.07
C ASN A 380 -16.97 4.60 31.22
N ASP A 381 -16.57 3.32 31.03
CA ASP A 381 -16.57 2.32 32.11
C ASP A 381 -15.64 2.72 33.26
N SER A 382 -14.44 3.20 32.95
CA SER A 382 -13.49 3.67 33.96
C SER A 382 -14.05 4.86 34.75
N ILE A 383 -14.63 5.87 34.06
CA ILE A 383 -15.23 7.04 34.70
C ILE A 383 -16.42 6.62 35.59
N LEU A 384 -17.32 5.77 35.08
CA LEU A 384 -18.50 5.33 35.83
C LEU A 384 -18.11 4.48 37.04
N LYS A 385 -17.09 3.61 36.91
CA LYS A 385 -16.53 2.83 38.02
C LYS A 385 -15.95 3.73 39.12
N ILE A 386 -15.13 4.71 38.76
CA ILE A 386 -14.52 5.65 39.71
C ILE A 386 -15.61 6.52 40.36
N ALA A 387 -16.59 6.98 39.59
CA ALA A 387 -17.70 7.78 40.14
C ALA A 387 -18.60 7.00 41.09
N SER A 388 -18.65 5.66 40.99
CA SER A 388 -19.39 4.79 41.88
C SER A 388 -18.67 4.45 43.21
N MET A 389 -17.37 4.76 43.32
CA MET A 389 -16.57 4.55 44.53
C MET A 389 -16.89 5.56 45.61
N THR A 390 -16.69 5.20 46.89
CA THR A 390 -16.72 6.18 47.98
C THR A 390 -15.56 7.17 47.88
N LYS A 391 -15.66 8.29 48.56
CA LYS A 391 -14.59 9.31 48.54
C LYS A 391 -13.24 8.77 49.02
N GLU A 392 -13.29 7.90 50.03
CA GLU A 392 -12.10 7.23 50.61
C GLU A 392 -11.48 6.24 49.60
N GLU A 393 -12.30 5.50 48.86
CA GLU A 393 -11.83 4.59 47.79
C GLU A 393 -11.24 5.39 46.62
N GLN A 394 -11.87 6.48 46.21
CA GLN A 394 -11.35 7.37 45.15
C GLN A 394 -9.99 7.96 45.56
N GLN A 395 -9.85 8.44 46.80
CA GLN A 395 -8.57 8.94 47.31
C GLN A 395 -7.48 7.86 47.29
N THR A 396 -7.80 6.65 47.79
CA THR A 396 -6.88 5.53 47.83
C THR A 396 -6.46 5.09 46.40
N PHE A 397 -7.40 5.06 45.47
CA PHE A 397 -7.16 4.72 44.06
C PHE A 397 -6.20 5.70 43.39
N PHE A 398 -6.49 7.02 43.52
CA PHE A 398 -5.64 8.01 42.88
C PHE A 398 -4.31 8.22 43.61
N GLN A 399 -4.26 8.01 44.93
CA GLN A 399 -2.99 8.06 45.66
C GLN A 399 -2.06 6.93 45.15
N LYS A 400 -2.59 5.71 45.01
CA LYS A 400 -1.82 4.60 44.43
C LYS A 400 -1.38 4.90 43.00
N TYR A 401 -2.25 5.47 42.18
CA TYR A 401 -1.91 5.86 40.80
C TYR A 401 -0.77 6.89 40.78
N ILE A 402 -0.81 7.90 41.64
CA ILE A 402 0.23 8.94 41.75
C ILE A 402 1.56 8.30 42.21
N ASP A 403 1.52 7.37 43.17
CA ASP A 403 2.70 6.71 43.68
C ASP A 403 3.34 5.79 42.59
N ASP A 404 2.51 5.06 41.81
CA ASP A 404 2.96 4.28 40.68
C ASP A 404 3.55 5.19 39.56
N LEU A 405 2.95 6.36 39.32
CA LEU A 405 3.44 7.33 38.35
C LEU A 405 4.82 7.87 38.76
N LYS A 406 4.98 8.27 40.04
CA LYS A 406 6.26 8.74 40.60
C LYS A 406 7.34 7.66 40.51
N ALA A 407 7.00 6.42 40.84
CA ALA A 407 7.93 5.29 40.77
C ALA A 407 8.36 5.00 39.32
N LYS A 408 7.44 5.17 38.37
CA LYS A 408 7.74 4.98 36.94
C LYS A 408 8.64 6.07 36.39
N GLU A 409 8.38 7.34 36.70
CA GLU A 409 9.22 8.46 36.28
C GLU A 409 10.61 8.39 36.91
N GLU A 410 10.69 8.02 38.19
CA GLU A 410 11.97 7.84 38.87
C GLU A 410 12.79 6.72 38.22
N ARG A 411 12.17 5.58 37.89
CA ARG A 411 12.82 4.47 37.20
C ARG A 411 13.30 4.88 35.79
N GLN A 412 12.51 5.69 35.11
CA GLN A 412 12.88 6.18 33.77
C GLN A 412 14.06 7.16 33.86
N ARG A 413 14.07 8.06 34.87
CA ARG A 413 15.19 8.94 35.14
C ARG A 413 16.48 8.16 35.47
N GLN A 414 16.38 7.12 36.31
CA GLN A 414 17.54 6.28 36.64
C GLN A 414 18.10 5.56 35.42
N LEU A 415 17.24 5.04 34.52
CA LEU A 415 17.63 4.45 33.25
C LEU A 415 18.32 5.46 32.30
N GLU A 416 17.83 6.68 32.26
CA GLU A 416 18.45 7.77 31.48
C GLU A 416 19.82 8.17 32.07
N GLU A 417 19.91 8.27 33.37
CA GLU A 417 21.18 8.54 34.08
C GLU A 417 22.21 7.42 33.89
N GLU A 418 21.77 6.15 33.96
CA GLU A 418 22.62 4.98 33.64
C GLU A 418 23.10 4.97 32.19
N MET A 419 22.22 5.33 31.23
CA MET A 419 22.60 5.42 29.81
C MET A 419 23.58 6.57 29.58
N GLN A 420 23.38 7.71 30.25
CA GLN A 420 24.32 8.84 30.20
C GLN A 420 25.67 8.50 30.86
N ALA A 421 25.66 7.81 31.99
CA ALA A 421 26.88 7.35 32.67
C ALA A 421 27.64 6.32 31.82
N LYS A 422 26.99 5.40 31.16
CA LYS A 422 27.60 4.45 30.21
C LYS A 422 28.17 5.15 28.97
N ASN A 423 27.51 6.17 28.45
CA ASN A 423 28.04 6.98 27.35
C ASN A 423 29.24 7.82 27.78
N ASN A 424 29.26 8.37 28.98
CA ASN A 424 30.38 9.12 29.51
C ASN A 424 31.58 8.22 29.89
N SER A 425 31.35 7.01 30.39
CA SER A 425 32.41 6.06 30.69
C SER A 425 33.09 5.48 29.45
N SER A 426 32.40 5.37 28.35
CA SER A 426 33.00 4.96 27.07
C SER A 426 33.79 6.06 26.38
N SER A 427 33.49 7.34 26.64
CA SER A 427 34.29 8.46 26.14
C SER A 427 35.57 8.67 26.93
N ASP A 428 35.59 8.38 28.23
CA ASP A 428 36.77 8.50 29.08
C ASP A 428 37.83 7.43 28.82
N PHE A 429 37.40 6.23 28.37
CA PHE A 429 38.35 5.16 28.01
C PHE A 429 39.03 5.40 26.65
N LEU A 430 38.46 6.20 25.77
CA LEU A 430 39.01 6.52 24.43
C LEU A 430 39.87 7.80 24.43
N PHE A 431 39.80 8.66 25.44
CA PHE A 431 40.49 9.95 25.50
C PHE A 431 41.39 10.15 26.72
N GLY A 432 41.76 9.06 27.39
CA GLY A 432 42.81 9.06 28.46
C GLY A 432 44.14 9.56 27.94
N ASN A 433 44.47 10.82 28.28
CA ASN A 433 45.82 11.39 28.31
C ASN A 433 46.49 11.76 26.97
N ARG A 434 46.01 12.86 26.33
CA ARG A 434 46.88 13.76 25.59
C ARG A 434 46.41 15.21 25.73
N GLN A 435 46.88 15.85 26.77
CA GLN A 435 46.99 17.31 26.84
C GLN A 435 48.00 17.76 25.78
N SER A 436 47.56 18.27 24.65
CA SER A 436 48.37 19.17 23.81
C SER A 436 47.52 19.86 22.76
N ASN A 437 47.42 21.18 22.87
CA ASN A 437 47.36 22.19 21.80
C ASN A 437 46.67 21.78 20.47
N PHE A 438 45.33 21.74 20.44
CA PHE A 438 44.59 21.69 19.19
C PHE A 438 43.37 22.63 19.19
N ALA A 439 43.49 23.79 19.79
CA ALA A 439 42.44 24.79 19.84
C ALA A 439 42.69 26.01 18.92
N SER A 440 43.46 25.82 17.87
CA SER A 440 43.64 26.94 16.91
C SER A 440 44.12 26.44 15.55
N ASN A 441 43.30 25.76 14.77
CA ASN A 441 43.44 25.66 13.31
C ASN A 441 42.42 24.69 12.71
N PHE A 442 41.12 24.97 12.82
CA PHE A 442 40.11 24.38 11.96
C PHE A 442 39.09 25.43 11.53
N ALA A 443 39.61 26.50 10.97
CA ALA A 443 38.95 27.25 9.94
C ALA A 443 39.63 26.83 8.64
N ASP A 444 39.31 25.68 8.08
CA ASP A 444 39.44 25.43 6.63
C ASP A 444 38.70 24.19 6.20
N GLU A 445 37.92 24.39 5.16
CA GLU A 445 37.43 23.51 4.11
C GLU A 445 37.80 22.02 4.20
N SER A 446 36.92 21.19 4.76
CA SER A 446 36.59 19.88 4.21
C SER A 446 35.38 19.33 4.95
N GLY A 447 34.24 19.21 4.22
CA GLY A 447 32.97 18.78 4.68
C GLY A 447 32.97 17.47 5.46
N LYS A 448 33.26 17.54 6.73
CA LYS A 448 32.92 16.46 7.66
C LYS A 448 31.47 16.65 8.10
N PHE A 449 30.64 15.82 7.58
CA PHE A 449 29.20 15.76 7.87
C PHE A 449 28.99 15.88 9.38
N TYR A 450 28.13 16.83 9.78
CA TYR A 450 27.69 17.14 11.14
C TYR A 450 27.42 15.92 12.04
N PHE A 451 26.91 14.81 11.48
CA PHE A 451 26.60 13.58 12.21
C PHE A 451 27.82 12.84 12.81
N TYR A 452 29.01 13.12 12.37
CA TYR A 452 30.23 12.50 12.88
C TYR A 452 30.93 13.31 13.98
N ASN A 453 30.40 14.50 14.32
CA ASN A 453 30.93 15.33 15.38
C ASN A 453 30.07 15.22 16.65
N ALA A 454 30.56 14.47 17.63
CA ALA A 454 29.83 14.21 18.88
C ALA A 454 29.53 15.50 19.70
N GLY A 455 30.37 16.52 19.62
CA GLY A 455 30.18 17.82 20.26
C GLY A 455 29.01 18.60 19.65
N LEU A 456 28.99 18.75 18.32
CA LEU A 456 27.92 19.42 17.58
C LEU A 456 26.58 18.67 17.69
N LYS A 457 26.62 17.33 17.81
CA LYS A 457 25.43 16.52 18.05
C LYS A 457 24.84 16.79 19.43
N GLY A 458 25.68 16.92 20.46
CA GLY A 458 25.24 17.26 21.83
C GLY A 458 24.66 18.68 21.92
N GLU A 459 25.29 19.66 21.30
CA GLU A 459 24.76 21.03 21.22
C GLU A 459 23.47 21.08 20.44
N GLY A 460 23.37 20.35 19.31
CA GLY A 460 22.16 20.27 18.50
C GLY A 460 20.98 19.66 19.26
N ILE A 461 21.20 18.65 20.11
CA ILE A 461 20.17 18.06 20.96
C ILE A 461 19.69 19.06 22.01
N ASN A 462 20.59 19.82 22.63
CA ASN A 462 20.25 20.83 23.62
C ASN A 462 19.52 22.03 23.01
N GLU A 463 19.95 22.48 21.82
CA GLU A 463 19.28 23.54 21.05
C GLU A 463 17.89 23.09 20.57
N PHE A 464 17.76 21.82 20.13
CA PHE A 464 16.49 21.23 19.77
C PHE A 464 15.52 21.22 20.96
N ARG A 465 15.98 20.77 22.14
CA ARG A 465 15.15 20.77 23.37
C ARG A 465 14.77 22.17 23.82
N ARG A 466 15.65 23.16 23.63
CA ARG A 466 15.37 24.56 23.95
C ARG A 466 14.29 25.17 23.07
N ILE A 467 14.28 24.85 21.78
CA ILE A 467 13.34 25.43 20.79
C ILE A 467 12.01 24.64 20.75
N TRP A 468 12.06 23.33 20.86
CA TRP A 468 10.94 22.43 20.59
C TRP A 468 10.46 21.63 21.81
N GLY A 469 11.09 21.79 22.97
CA GLY A 469 10.79 21.05 24.20
C GLY A 469 11.19 19.58 24.12
N ASN A 470 10.67 18.76 25.02
CA ASN A 470 10.88 17.32 25.07
C ASN A 470 9.99 16.60 24.04
N GLN A 471 10.23 16.81 22.75
CA GLN A 471 9.54 16.07 21.71
C GLN A 471 10.10 14.65 21.60
N THR A 472 9.22 13.66 21.62
CA THR A 472 9.59 12.27 21.34
C THR A 472 10.05 12.14 19.88
N LEU A 473 11.07 11.31 19.65
CA LEU A 473 11.54 10.99 18.30
C LEU A 473 10.41 10.32 17.51
N ARG A 474 9.80 11.08 16.60
CA ARG A 474 8.79 10.61 15.64
C ARG A 474 9.05 11.24 14.28
N ASP A 475 8.69 10.54 13.23
CA ASP A 475 8.75 11.09 11.88
C ASP A 475 7.72 12.22 11.72
N ASN A 476 8.06 13.24 10.94
CA ASN A 476 7.21 14.43 10.68
C ASN A 476 6.88 15.33 11.90
N TRP A 477 7.68 15.28 12.97
CA TRP A 477 7.50 16.12 14.16
C TRP A 477 7.43 17.64 13.90
N ARG A 478 7.81 18.10 12.69
CA ARG A 478 7.75 19.52 12.25
C ARG A 478 6.42 19.92 11.62
N SER A 479 5.59 18.98 11.17
CA SER A 479 4.32 19.31 10.53
C SER A 479 3.23 19.44 11.57
N SER A 480 2.49 20.55 11.52
CA SER A 480 1.29 20.78 12.34
C SER A 480 0.14 19.80 11.99
N GLU A 481 0.24 19.11 10.86
CA GLU A 481 -0.68 18.04 10.44
C GLU A 481 -0.36 16.69 11.10
N GLY A 482 0.80 16.54 11.76
CA GLY A 482 1.18 15.39 12.57
C GLY A 482 0.64 15.46 14.00
N GLY A 483 -0.58 15.94 14.19
CA GLY A 483 -1.31 15.75 15.45
C GLY A 483 -1.38 14.27 15.78
N THR A 484 -1.14 13.91 17.05
CA THR A 484 -1.48 12.58 17.57
C THR A 484 -2.83 12.17 17.02
N SER A 485 -2.93 10.96 16.43
CA SER A 485 -4.21 10.45 15.97
C SER A 485 -5.20 10.49 17.14
N ALA A 486 -6.50 10.62 16.89
CA ALA A 486 -7.51 10.59 17.95
C ALA A 486 -7.36 9.34 18.84
N LEU A 487 -6.85 8.24 18.25
CA LEU A 487 -6.49 7.01 18.96
C LEU A 487 -5.28 7.19 19.88
N GLU A 488 -4.22 7.81 19.40
CA GLU A 488 -3.01 8.09 20.17
C GLU A 488 -3.26 9.09 21.30
N GLN A 489 -4.08 10.13 21.05
CA GLN A 489 -4.53 11.04 22.09
C GLN A 489 -5.36 10.33 23.17
N ARG A 490 -6.26 9.44 22.76
CA ARG A 490 -7.07 8.64 23.70
C ARG A 490 -6.23 7.62 24.47
N GLU A 491 -5.27 7.00 23.84
CA GLU A 491 -4.33 6.12 24.52
C GLU A 491 -3.47 6.91 25.54
N LEU A 492 -3.03 8.09 25.17
CA LEU A 492 -2.30 9.01 26.07
C LEU A 492 -3.19 9.49 27.24
N GLU A 493 -4.49 9.78 26.98
CA GLU A 493 -5.48 10.11 28.01
C GLU A 493 -5.72 8.93 28.98
N LEU A 494 -5.91 7.72 28.43
CA LEU A 494 -6.14 6.52 29.21
C LEU A 494 -4.91 6.05 30.00
N THR A 495 -3.72 6.27 29.48
CA THR A 495 -2.45 5.91 30.15
C THR A 495 -1.90 7.02 31.04
N GLY A 496 -2.57 8.17 31.12
CA GLY A 496 -2.14 9.34 31.90
C GLY A 496 -0.93 10.07 31.31
N LYS A 497 -0.45 9.69 30.13
CA LYS A 497 0.73 10.30 29.47
C LYS A 497 0.48 11.71 28.96
N LEU A 498 -0.79 12.11 28.75
CA LEU A 498 -1.15 13.50 28.43
C LEU A 498 -0.84 14.48 29.58
N GLU A 499 -0.64 13.96 30.77
CA GLU A 499 -0.36 14.74 31.98
C GLU A 499 1.15 14.93 32.21
N GLU A 500 2.03 14.38 31.38
CA GLU A 500 3.49 14.40 31.56
C GLU A 500 4.09 15.82 31.67
N GLY A 501 3.37 16.86 31.25
CA GLY A 501 3.80 18.26 31.37
C GLY A 501 3.06 19.05 32.46
N ASN A 502 2.08 18.46 33.15
CA ASN A 502 1.25 19.18 34.11
C ASN A 502 1.89 19.12 35.51
N PRO A 503 2.25 20.26 36.15
CA PRO A 503 2.83 20.25 37.49
C PRO A 503 1.87 19.69 38.54
N ARG A 504 0.55 19.80 38.36
CA ARG A 504 -0.46 19.28 39.28
C ARG A 504 -0.71 17.76 39.18
N ARG A 505 -0.01 17.02 38.27
CA ARG A 505 -0.20 15.58 38.05
C ARG A 505 0.14 14.70 39.28
N PHE A 506 0.81 15.26 40.27
CA PHE A 506 1.11 14.61 41.56
C PHE A 506 0.22 15.03 42.70
N GLU A 507 -0.79 15.91 42.43
CA GLU A 507 -1.76 16.34 43.39
C GLU A 507 -3.01 15.47 43.32
N LEU A 508 -3.49 15.00 44.47
CA LEU A 508 -4.67 14.15 44.55
C LEU A 508 -5.93 14.89 44.07
N ASP A 509 -6.06 16.17 44.47
CA ASP A 509 -7.22 16.97 44.14
C ASP A 509 -7.40 17.17 42.63
N PHE A 510 -6.30 17.22 41.89
CA PHE A 510 -6.32 17.34 40.42
C PHE A 510 -7.13 16.24 39.73
N TYR A 511 -7.08 15.02 40.25
CA TYR A 511 -7.83 13.87 39.73
C TYR A 511 -9.25 13.82 40.25
N ILE A 512 -9.45 14.15 41.52
CA ILE A 512 -10.78 14.17 42.19
C ILE A 512 -11.68 15.24 41.57
N GLU A 513 -11.15 16.44 41.28
CA GLU A 513 -11.88 17.53 40.63
C GLU A 513 -12.46 17.13 39.25
N LYS A 514 -11.82 16.17 38.54
CA LYS A 514 -12.24 15.73 37.22
C LYS A 514 -13.37 14.68 37.26
N ILE A 515 -13.70 14.11 38.41
CA ILE A 515 -14.74 13.09 38.51
C ILE A 515 -16.12 13.78 38.36
N PRO A 516 -16.95 13.38 37.40
CA PRO A 516 -18.28 13.93 37.24
C PRO A 516 -19.17 13.51 38.43
N THR A 517 -19.71 14.49 39.11
CA THR A 517 -20.61 14.30 40.28
C THR A 517 -22.09 14.54 39.93
N GLN A 518 -22.37 15.17 38.79
CA GLN A 518 -23.74 15.48 38.37
C GLN A 518 -24.44 14.22 37.84
N ALA A 519 -25.59 13.89 38.41
CA ALA A 519 -26.38 12.71 38.04
C ALA A 519 -26.76 12.69 36.54
N LYS A 520 -26.97 13.85 35.92
CA LYS A 520 -27.26 13.97 34.49
C LYS A 520 -26.05 13.53 33.64
N VAL A 521 -24.85 14.02 33.97
CA VAL A 521 -23.61 13.67 33.23
C VAL A 521 -23.33 12.19 33.33
N LEU A 522 -23.46 11.60 34.53
CA LEU A 522 -23.31 10.17 34.75
C LEU A 522 -24.35 9.33 33.99
N HIS A 523 -25.58 9.85 33.88
CA HIS A 523 -26.64 9.24 33.09
C HIS A 523 -26.29 9.23 31.59
N ASP A 524 -25.86 10.35 31.06
CA ASP A 524 -25.53 10.52 29.66
C ASP A 524 -24.31 9.66 29.27
N LEU A 525 -23.26 9.63 30.12
CA LEU A 525 -22.09 8.75 29.94
C LEU A 525 -22.46 7.25 29.93
N LYS A 526 -23.43 6.85 30.78
CA LYS A 526 -23.88 5.46 30.79
C LYS A 526 -24.65 5.10 29.54
N ILE A 527 -25.51 5.97 29.03
CA ILE A 527 -26.21 5.75 27.74
C ILE A 527 -25.21 5.68 26.59
N GLU A 528 -24.24 6.60 26.54
CA GLU A 528 -23.20 6.62 25.52
C GLU A 528 -22.38 5.32 25.54
N ARG A 529 -21.96 4.87 26.72
CA ARG A 529 -21.27 3.61 26.91
C ARG A 529 -22.11 2.43 26.39
N ASP A 530 -23.37 2.30 26.86
CA ASP A 530 -24.25 1.19 26.51
C ASP A 530 -24.52 1.09 25.00
N THR A 531 -24.78 2.23 24.35
CA THR A 531 -25.04 2.27 22.89
C THR A 531 -23.78 1.99 22.09
N THR A 532 -22.63 2.52 22.53
CA THR A 532 -21.34 2.28 21.86
C THR A 532 -20.91 0.83 22.02
N GLU A 533 -21.10 0.22 23.21
CA GLU A 533 -20.75 -1.17 23.46
C GLU A 533 -21.61 -2.15 22.65
N LEU A 534 -22.91 -1.86 22.49
CA LEU A 534 -23.79 -2.60 21.60
C LEU A 534 -23.28 -2.51 20.15
N SER A 535 -22.95 -1.31 19.69
CA SER A 535 -22.41 -1.09 18.35
C SER A 535 -21.04 -1.76 18.13
N LEU A 536 -20.19 -1.79 19.17
CA LEU A 536 -18.91 -2.47 19.15
C LEU A 536 -19.08 -3.98 19.04
N GLY A 537 -19.94 -4.58 19.88
CA GLY A 537 -20.23 -6.00 19.84
C GLY A 537 -20.80 -6.47 18.52
N THR A 538 -21.73 -5.68 17.95
CA THR A 538 -22.30 -5.93 16.63
C THR A 538 -21.23 -5.83 15.52
N ALA A 539 -20.37 -4.81 15.58
CA ALA A 539 -19.30 -4.63 14.60
C ALA A 539 -18.26 -5.76 14.62
N TYR A 540 -17.91 -6.30 15.79
CA TYR A 540 -17.02 -7.46 15.88
C TYR A 540 -17.51 -8.64 15.05
N TYR A 541 -18.81 -8.89 15.01
CA TYR A 541 -19.37 -9.96 14.20
C TYR A 541 -19.58 -9.54 12.74
N ASP A 542 -20.32 -8.48 12.48
CA ASP A 542 -20.77 -8.11 11.14
C ASP A 542 -19.62 -7.68 10.21
N GLN A 543 -18.59 -6.97 10.76
CA GLN A 543 -17.48 -6.46 9.97
C GLN A 543 -16.24 -7.35 10.02
N PHE A 544 -16.01 -8.04 11.15
CA PHE A 544 -14.76 -8.77 11.39
C PHE A 544 -14.97 -10.28 11.61
N GLN A 545 -16.21 -10.76 11.53
CA GLN A 545 -16.57 -12.18 11.69
C GLN A 545 -16.00 -12.82 12.97
N ASN A 546 -15.84 -12.02 14.01
CA ASN A 546 -15.29 -12.47 15.28
C ASN A 546 -16.41 -12.70 16.31
N SER A 547 -17.07 -13.84 16.19
CA SER A 547 -18.19 -14.24 17.05
C SER A 547 -17.83 -14.26 18.54
N LYS A 548 -16.61 -14.69 18.88
CA LYS A 548 -16.15 -14.76 20.27
C LYS A 548 -16.04 -13.39 20.93
N LEU A 549 -15.40 -12.42 20.27
CA LEU A 549 -15.31 -11.05 20.82
C LEU A 549 -16.67 -10.37 20.83
N ALA A 550 -17.49 -10.60 19.80
CA ALA A 550 -18.85 -10.08 19.74
C ALA A 550 -19.69 -10.54 20.92
N LEU A 551 -19.76 -11.87 21.15
CA LEU A 551 -20.51 -12.43 22.27
C LEU A 551 -19.99 -11.93 23.61
N ASN A 552 -18.66 -11.97 23.84
CA ASN A 552 -18.08 -11.48 25.11
C ASN A 552 -18.44 -9.99 25.38
N THR A 553 -18.40 -9.15 24.35
CA THR A 553 -18.75 -7.72 24.49
C THR A 553 -20.25 -7.54 24.79
N LEU A 554 -21.11 -8.25 24.08
CA LEU A 554 -22.56 -8.17 24.29
C LEU A 554 -22.98 -8.78 25.62
N GLU A 555 -22.34 -9.88 26.08
CA GLU A 555 -22.56 -10.49 27.41
C GLU A 555 -22.14 -9.53 28.52
N HIS A 556 -21.00 -8.83 28.37
CA HIS A 556 -20.56 -7.79 29.31
C HIS A 556 -21.60 -6.66 29.40
N LEU A 557 -22.10 -6.19 28.25
CA LEU A 557 -23.15 -5.17 28.19
C LEU A 557 -24.43 -5.62 28.93
N VAL A 558 -24.88 -6.85 28.70
CA VAL A 558 -26.07 -7.40 29.36
C VAL A 558 -25.84 -7.61 30.87
N GLY A 559 -24.64 -8.02 31.25
CA GLY A 559 -24.21 -8.23 32.65
C GLY A 559 -24.07 -6.94 33.46
N THR A 560 -23.75 -5.83 32.83
CA THR A 560 -23.76 -4.48 33.40
C THR A 560 -25.08 -3.78 33.00
N PRO A 561 -26.21 -3.94 33.67
CA PRO A 561 -27.54 -3.69 33.16
C PRO A 561 -27.62 -2.33 32.45
N PRO A 562 -27.90 -2.28 31.14
CA PRO A 562 -28.05 -1.04 30.39
C PRO A 562 -29.19 -0.19 30.97
N LYS A 563 -29.06 1.13 30.93
CA LYS A 563 -30.11 2.03 31.35
C LYS A 563 -31.36 1.94 30.48
N ASN A 564 -31.16 1.71 29.18
CA ASN A 564 -32.25 1.54 28.24
C ASN A 564 -32.59 0.05 28.09
N ILE A 565 -33.82 -0.30 28.40
CA ILE A 565 -34.37 -1.65 28.27
C ILE A 565 -34.28 -2.14 26.81
N GLU A 566 -34.49 -1.26 25.85
CA GLU A 566 -34.40 -1.57 24.41
C GLU A 566 -32.96 -1.97 24.02
N THR A 567 -31.94 -1.26 24.54
CA THR A 567 -30.54 -1.59 24.32
C THR A 567 -30.21 -3.00 24.84
N LYS A 568 -30.74 -3.39 26.02
CA LYS A 568 -30.59 -4.74 26.55
C LYS A 568 -31.24 -5.79 25.65
N ALA A 569 -32.49 -5.52 25.23
CA ALA A 569 -33.21 -6.43 24.35
C ALA A 569 -32.49 -6.62 23.00
N ASN A 570 -31.97 -5.54 22.42
CA ASN A 570 -31.19 -5.59 21.19
C ASN A 570 -29.88 -6.41 21.38
N ALA A 571 -29.15 -6.16 22.47
CA ALA A 571 -27.92 -6.91 22.74
C ALA A 571 -28.18 -8.43 22.80
N ILE A 572 -29.23 -8.86 23.52
CA ILE A 572 -29.60 -10.29 23.62
C ILE A 572 -30.04 -10.82 22.23
N TYR A 573 -30.76 -10.00 21.44
CA TYR A 573 -31.12 -10.38 20.08
C TYR A 573 -29.90 -10.57 19.18
N GLN A 574 -28.89 -9.68 19.25
CA GLN A 574 -27.66 -9.85 18.51
C GLN A 574 -26.91 -11.12 18.94
N MET A 575 -26.86 -11.41 20.26
CA MET A 575 -26.29 -12.68 20.75
C MET A 575 -27.04 -13.89 20.20
N TYR A 576 -28.40 -13.85 20.17
CA TYR A 576 -29.21 -14.90 19.55
C TYR A 576 -28.86 -15.04 18.05
N ARG A 577 -28.79 -13.96 17.31
CA ARG A 577 -28.45 -13.94 15.87
C ARG A 577 -27.09 -14.56 15.59
N ILE A 578 -26.07 -14.16 16.38
CA ILE A 578 -24.73 -14.73 16.27
C ILE A 578 -24.73 -16.23 16.63
N ALA A 579 -25.34 -16.59 17.75
CA ALA A 579 -25.41 -17.98 18.19
C ALA A 579 -26.14 -18.89 17.19
N LYS A 580 -27.18 -18.36 16.51
CA LYS A 580 -27.92 -19.06 15.47
C LYS A 580 -27.04 -19.26 14.22
N ALA A 581 -26.37 -18.22 13.75
CA ALA A 581 -25.50 -18.28 12.58
C ALA A 581 -24.32 -19.26 12.77
N GLU A 582 -23.75 -19.29 13.97
CA GLU A 582 -22.62 -20.15 14.32
C GLU A 582 -23.06 -21.53 14.89
N ASN A 583 -24.36 -21.85 14.89
CA ASN A 583 -24.93 -23.08 15.46
C ASN A 583 -24.48 -23.39 16.91
N LEU A 584 -24.41 -22.34 17.74
CA LEU A 584 -23.96 -22.47 19.13
C LEU A 584 -25.11 -23.01 20.03
N ALA A 585 -24.75 -23.79 21.04
CA ALA A 585 -25.73 -24.34 22.01
C ALA A 585 -26.47 -23.25 22.82
N SER A 586 -25.89 -22.04 22.96
CA SER A 586 -26.47 -20.87 23.61
C SER A 586 -27.63 -20.22 22.86
N GLN A 587 -27.88 -20.60 21.59
CA GLN A 587 -28.98 -20.06 20.80
C GLN A 587 -30.33 -20.11 21.51
N GLU A 588 -30.72 -21.27 22.03
CA GLU A 588 -32.00 -21.44 22.71
C GLU A 588 -32.08 -20.65 24.04
N GLN A 589 -30.94 -20.49 24.73
CA GLN A 589 -30.87 -19.67 25.93
C GLN A 589 -31.21 -18.20 25.64
N TYR A 590 -30.57 -17.61 24.64
CA TYR A 590 -30.79 -16.19 24.26
C TYR A 590 -32.20 -16.00 23.71
N LYS A 591 -32.71 -16.95 22.91
CA LYS A 591 -34.09 -16.94 22.42
C LYS A 591 -35.09 -16.89 23.55
N ASN A 592 -34.97 -17.83 24.51
CA ASN A 592 -35.88 -17.91 25.67
C ASN A 592 -35.76 -16.65 26.54
N GLN A 593 -34.58 -16.10 26.71
CA GLN A 593 -34.37 -14.86 27.44
C GLN A 593 -35.14 -13.70 26.84
N ILE A 594 -35.11 -13.51 25.51
CA ILE A 594 -35.87 -12.43 24.84
C ILE A 594 -37.37 -12.66 25.00
N LEU A 595 -37.86 -13.89 24.77
CA LEU A 595 -39.29 -14.19 24.81
C LEU A 595 -39.86 -14.09 26.25
N THR A 596 -39.02 -14.28 27.26
CA THR A 596 -39.42 -14.21 28.68
C THR A 596 -39.29 -12.80 29.24
N GLU A 597 -38.14 -12.13 29.03
CA GLU A 597 -37.88 -10.81 29.61
C GLU A 597 -38.51 -9.67 28.76
N PHE A 598 -38.64 -9.86 27.44
CA PHE A 598 -39.07 -8.84 26.51
C PHE A 598 -40.13 -9.32 25.50
N PRO A 599 -41.25 -9.97 25.96
CA PRO A 599 -42.21 -10.60 25.06
C PRO A 599 -42.89 -9.65 24.08
N ASN A 600 -43.00 -8.37 24.42
CA ASN A 600 -43.62 -7.33 23.60
C ASN A 600 -42.60 -6.49 22.81
N SER A 601 -41.33 -6.90 22.80
CA SER A 601 -40.31 -6.19 22.05
C SER A 601 -40.36 -6.52 20.56
N LEU A 602 -39.86 -5.61 19.73
CA LEU A 602 -39.65 -5.82 18.30
C LEU A 602 -38.85 -7.11 18.03
N TYR A 603 -37.86 -7.41 18.88
CA TYR A 603 -36.98 -8.58 18.79
C TYR A 603 -37.66 -9.89 19.07
N ALA A 604 -38.64 -9.93 19.98
CA ALA A 604 -39.50 -11.09 20.18
C ALA A 604 -40.35 -11.35 18.94
N GLY A 605 -40.82 -10.29 18.29
CA GLY A 605 -41.52 -10.36 16.99
C GLY A 605 -40.67 -11.02 15.92
N TYR A 606 -39.40 -10.62 15.75
CA TYR A 606 -38.47 -11.23 14.78
C TYR A 606 -38.21 -12.73 15.03
N ILE A 607 -38.23 -13.14 16.28
CA ILE A 607 -38.03 -14.53 16.65
C ILE A 607 -39.28 -15.38 16.38
N ASN A 608 -40.48 -14.84 16.71
CA ASN A 608 -41.73 -15.55 16.58
C ASN A 608 -42.24 -15.63 15.13
N ASN A 609 -42.00 -14.57 14.35
CA ASN A 609 -42.46 -14.45 12.96
C ASN A 609 -41.28 -14.06 12.03
N PRO A 610 -40.40 -14.98 11.71
CA PRO A 610 -39.21 -14.71 10.89
C PRO A 610 -39.55 -14.26 9.46
N MET A 611 -40.80 -14.47 8.98
CA MET A 611 -41.23 -14.16 7.62
C MET A 611 -41.89 -12.78 7.49
N GLU A 612 -42.13 -12.07 8.60
CA GLU A 612 -42.61 -10.69 8.55
C GLU A 612 -41.45 -9.69 8.54
N ASP A 613 -41.63 -8.61 7.78
CA ASP A 613 -40.60 -7.60 7.50
C ASP A 613 -40.35 -6.67 8.68
N TYR A 614 -39.73 -7.21 9.75
CA TYR A 614 -39.40 -6.47 10.97
C TYR A 614 -38.00 -5.86 10.84
N LEU A 615 -37.81 -4.93 9.93
CA LEU A 615 -36.58 -4.16 9.84
C LEU A 615 -36.46 -3.21 11.04
N THR A 616 -35.24 -3.12 11.63
CA THR A 616 -35.00 -2.11 12.68
C THR A 616 -35.20 -0.71 12.11
N PRO A 617 -35.59 0.28 12.94
CA PRO A 617 -35.72 1.66 12.46
C PRO A 617 -34.49 2.15 11.71
N GLU A 618 -33.29 1.88 12.23
CA GLU A 618 -32.01 2.22 11.59
C GLU A 618 -31.82 1.52 10.24
N THR A 619 -32.21 0.25 10.14
CA THR A 619 -32.16 -0.48 8.85
C THR A 619 -33.15 0.09 7.85
N LYS A 620 -34.35 0.50 8.30
CA LYS A 620 -35.35 1.19 7.45
C LYS A 620 -34.82 2.54 6.96
N GLU A 621 -34.18 3.32 7.84
CA GLU A 621 -33.55 4.61 7.47
C GLU A 621 -32.40 4.39 6.49
N ALA A 622 -31.58 3.37 6.70
CA ALA A 622 -30.48 3.03 5.80
C ALA A 622 -30.98 2.57 4.43
N LEU A 623 -32.05 1.78 4.38
CA LEU A 623 -32.71 1.37 3.13
C LEU A 623 -33.32 2.57 2.39
N ALA A 624 -34.02 3.47 3.11
CA ALA A 624 -34.56 4.69 2.52
C ALA A 624 -33.45 5.61 1.97
N ALA A 625 -32.34 5.74 2.70
CA ALA A 625 -31.18 6.49 2.22
C ALA A 625 -30.54 5.85 0.97
N TYR A 626 -30.52 4.50 0.91
CA TYR A 626 -30.04 3.77 -0.28
C TYR A 626 -30.96 4.01 -1.48
N GLU A 627 -32.25 3.96 -1.29
CA GLU A 627 -33.23 4.23 -2.34
C GLU A 627 -33.08 5.64 -2.93
N VAL A 628 -32.85 6.64 -2.07
CA VAL A 628 -32.56 8.00 -2.54
C VAL A 628 -31.27 8.05 -3.37
N ALA A 629 -30.19 7.43 -2.90
CA ALA A 629 -28.93 7.39 -3.62
C ALA A 629 -29.04 6.64 -4.95
N TYR A 630 -29.80 5.54 -4.98
CA TYR A 630 -30.04 4.76 -6.18
C TYR A 630 -30.89 5.53 -7.22
N ASN A 631 -31.93 6.26 -6.78
CA ASN A 631 -32.71 7.11 -7.66
C ASN A 631 -31.86 8.23 -8.28
N LEU A 632 -30.98 8.85 -7.50
CA LEU A 632 -30.01 9.82 -8.02
C LEU A 632 -29.05 9.21 -9.06
N TYR A 633 -28.63 7.96 -8.84
CA TYR A 633 -27.81 7.23 -9.81
C TYR A 633 -28.57 7.00 -11.13
N ARG A 634 -29.81 6.54 -11.04
CA ARG A 634 -30.70 6.33 -12.20
C ARG A 634 -30.96 7.62 -12.97
N ASP A 635 -31.07 8.75 -12.27
CA ASP A 635 -31.25 10.08 -12.86
C ASP A 635 -29.95 10.68 -13.43
N GLY A 636 -28.82 9.97 -13.37
CA GLY A 636 -27.53 10.42 -13.87
C GLY A 636 -26.80 11.46 -13.01
N LYS A 637 -27.29 11.72 -11.79
CA LYS A 637 -26.73 12.73 -10.85
C LYS A 637 -25.57 12.16 -10.03
N TYR A 638 -24.52 11.69 -10.69
CA TYR A 638 -23.43 10.94 -10.06
C TYR A 638 -22.66 11.69 -8.97
N ALA A 639 -22.53 13.02 -9.08
CA ALA A 639 -21.90 13.83 -8.05
C ALA A 639 -22.70 13.83 -6.73
N GLU A 640 -24.05 13.90 -6.83
CA GLU A 640 -24.95 13.83 -5.69
C GLU A 640 -24.95 12.43 -5.08
N VAL A 641 -24.85 11.37 -5.91
CA VAL A 641 -24.71 9.98 -5.44
C VAL A 641 -23.49 9.86 -4.53
N LYS A 642 -22.32 10.30 -4.99
CA LYS A 642 -21.07 10.22 -4.21
C LYS A 642 -21.19 10.93 -2.85
N THR A 643 -21.82 12.09 -2.84
CA THR A 643 -22.05 12.85 -1.61
C THR A 643 -23.03 12.14 -0.67
N ASN A 644 -24.13 11.59 -1.19
CA ASN A 644 -25.11 10.87 -0.38
C ASN A 644 -24.53 9.56 0.16
N VAL A 645 -23.78 8.82 -0.66
CA VAL A 645 -23.12 7.59 -0.22
C VAL A 645 -22.12 7.87 0.88
N LYS A 646 -21.29 8.91 0.76
CA LYS A 646 -20.35 9.30 1.81
C LYS A 646 -21.07 9.58 3.13
N ARG A 647 -22.15 10.38 3.09
CA ARG A 647 -22.98 10.66 4.26
C ARG A 647 -23.60 9.39 4.85
N ALA A 648 -24.14 8.50 4.02
CA ALA A 648 -24.74 7.26 4.47
C ALA A 648 -23.73 6.33 5.16
N ILE A 649 -22.50 6.23 4.65
CA ILE A 649 -21.43 5.44 5.28
C ILE A 649 -21.05 6.04 6.65
N GLU A 650 -21.07 7.36 6.79
CA GLU A 650 -20.80 8.04 8.05
C GLU A 650 -21.96 7.87 9.05
N GLN A 651 -23.21 7.88 8.56
CA GLN A 651 -24.42 7.82 9.38
C GLN A 651 -24.76 6.39 9.82
N PHE A 652 -24.53 5.39 8.96
CA PHE A 652 -24.92 3.99 9.18
C PHE A 652 -23.75 3.01 9.14
N PRO A 653 -22.63 3.25 9.84
CA PRO A 653 -21.36 2.52 9.65
C PRO A 653 -21.44 1.02 9.95
N THR A 654 -22.47 0.55 10.64
CA THR A 654 -22.62 -0.85 11.07
C THR A 654 -23.67 -1.65 10.28
N GLN A 655 -24.38 -0.99 9.33
CA GLN A 655 -25.45 -1.65 8.59
C GLN A 655 -24.89 -2.49 7.42
N ILE A 656 -25.42 -3.69 7.22
CA ILE A 656 -25.02 -4.61 6.12
C ILE A 656 -25.13 -3.95 4.74
N ILE A 657 -26.11 -3.06 4.59
CA ILE A 657 -26.38 -2.33 3.34
C ILE A 657 -25.22 -1.41 2.89
N ILE A 658 -24.20 -1.16 3.73
CA ILE A 658 -23.07 -0.29 3.38
C ILE A 658 -22.26 -0.86 2.22
N ALA A 659 -22.15 -2.16 2.09
CA ALA A 659 -21.51 -2.78 0.93
C ALA A 659 -22.22 -2.38 -0.38
N LYS A 660 -23.58 -2.29 -0.34
CA LYS A 660 -24.38 -1.82 -1.48
C LYS A 660 -24.11 -0.34 -1.80
N PHE A 661 -24.02 0.51 -0.78
CA PHE A 661 -23.65 1.91 -0.97
C PHE A 661 -22.25 2.06 -1.59
N ALA A 662 -21.29 1.28 -1.13
CA ALA A 662 -19.94 1.30 -1.66
C ALA A 662 -19.89 0.84 -3.13
N LEU A 663 -20.64 -0.19 -3.48
CA LEU A 663 -20.76 -0.66 -4.86
C LEU A 663 -21.48 0.36 -5.75
N LEU A 664 -22.55 0.99 -5.26
CA LEU A 664 -23.25 2.07 -5.96
C LEU A 664 -22.33 3.28 -6.21
N ASN A 665 -21.50 3.62 -5.23
CA ASN A 665 -20.46 4.64 -5.40
C ASN A 665 -19.47 4.27 -6.50
N ALA A 666 -19.00 3.01 -6.53
CA ALA A 666 -18.10 2.54 -7.58
C ALA A 666 -18.76 2.69 -8.97
N TYR A 667 -20.05 2.36 -9.11
CA TYR A 667 -20.77 2.58 -10.37
C TYR A 667 -20.89 4.07 -10.73
N ALA A 668 -21.16 4.94 -9.76
CA ALA A 668 -21.22 6.38 -9.99
C ALA A 668 -19.84 6.93 -10.45
N VAL A 669 -18.77 6.48 -9.84
CA VAL A 669 -17.37 6.78 -10.27
C VAL A 669 -17.15 6.30 -11.70
N GLY A 670 -17.56 5.06 -12.03
CA GLY A 670 -17.42 4.49 -13.36
C GLY A 670 -18.17 5.24 -14.46
N LYS A 671 -19.29 5.91 -14.12
CA LYS A 671 -20.06 6.73 -15.06
C LYS A 671 -19.58 8.19 -15.14
N SER A 672 -18.85 8.70 -14.15
CA SER A 672 -18.47 10.13 -14.05
C SER A 672 -16.97 10.39 -14.09
N GLU A 673 -16.12 9.37 -14.00
CA GLU A 673 -14.67 9.51 -13.87
C GLU A 673 -13.91 8.55 -14.82
N SER A 674 -12.60 8.43 -14.65
CA SER A 674 -11.76 7.56 -15.47
C SER A 674 -11.96 6.06 -15.16
N GLU A 675 -11.62 5.20 -16.13
CA GLU A 675 -11.60 3.75 -15.94
C GLU A 675 -10.68 3.32 -14.76
N GLU A 676 -9.60 4.05 -14.54
CA GLU A 676 -8.66 3.80 -13.44
C GLU A 676 -9.32 4.07 -12.09
N ASN A 677 -10.03 5.19 -11.94
CA ASN A 677 -10.78 5.51 -10.73
C ASN A 677 -11.91 4.49 -10.48
N PHE A 678 -12.55 4.02 -11.54
CA PHE A 678 -13.56 2.97 -11.43
C PHE A 678 -12.95 1.65 -10.91
N LYS A 679 -11.80 1.23 -11.44
CA LYS A 679 -11.09 0.04 -10.95
C LYS A 679 -10.72 0.19 -9.48
N ASN A 680 -10.14 1.32 -9.10
CA ASN A 680 -9.77 1.60 -7.72
C ASN A 680 -11.01 1.54 -6.79
N ALA A 681 -12.13 2.11 -7.21
CA ALA A 681 -13.37 2.05 -6.45
C ALA A 681 -13.91 0.62 -6.30
N LEU A 682 -13.83 -0.21 -7.35
CA LEU A 682 -14.21 -1.63 -7.29
C LEU A 682 -13.25 -2.44 -6.41
N GLU A 683 -11.95 -2.16 -6.44
CA GLU A 683 -10.96 -2.80 -5.57
C GLU A 683 -11.22 -2.50 -4.10
N VAL A 684 -11.60 -1.27 -3.78
CA VAL A 684 -12.04 -0.89 -2.43
C VAL A 684 -13.24 -1.74 -1.99
N VAL A 685 -14.27 -1.90 -2.84
CA VAL A 685 -15.43 -2.74 -2.51
C VAL A 685 -15.02 -4.19 -2.32
N ALA A 686 -14.19 -4.73 -3.22
CA ALA A 686 -13.77 -6.14 -3.20
C ALA A 686 -12.94 -6.50 -1.96
N VAL A 687 -12.19 -5.54 -1.40
CA VAL A 687 -11.29 -5.71 -0.25
C VAL A 687 -12.01 -5.34 1.06
N ALA A 688 -12.66 -4.17 1.12
CA ALA A 688 -13.26 -3.67 2.36
C ALA A 688 -14.50 -4.47 2.80
N TYR A 689 -15.19 -5.12 1.86
CA TYR A 689 -16.42 -5.86 2.11
C TYR A 689 -16.29 -7.33 1.70
N GLU A 690 -15.11 -7.92 1.88
CA GLU A 690 -14.84 -9.31 1.54
C GLU A 690 -15.87 -10.26 2.19
N GLY A 691 -16.38 -11.23 1.43
CA GLY A 691 -17.45 -12.14 1.87
C GLY A 691 -18.85 -11.71 1.46
N THR A 692 -19.09 -10.45 1.10
CA THR A 692 -20.41 -9.97 0.65
C THR A 692 -20.64 -10.26 -0.84
N ASP A 693 -21.90 -10.26 -1.27
CA ASP A 693 -22.25 -10.44 -2.68
C ASP A 693 -21.80 -9.24 -3.52
N GLU A 694 -21.77 -8.05 -2.93
CA GLU A 694 -21.25 -6.83 -3.54
C GLU A 694 -19.74 -6.94 -3.83
N ALA A 695 -18.98 -7.52 -2.91
CA ALA A 695 -17.55 -7.79 -3.13
C ALA A 695 -17.34 -8.84 -4.24
N LYS A 696 -18.17 -9.89 -4.31
CA LYS A 696 -18.14 -10.86 -5.41
C LYS A 696 -18.46 -10.20 -6.74
N GLN A 697 -19.44 -9.30 -6.76
CA GLN A 697 -19.82 -8.56 -7.95
C GLN A 697 -18.71 -7.60 -8.38
N ALA A 698 -18.08 -6.88 -7.44
CA ALA A 698 -16.94 -6.05 -7.72
C ALA A 698 -15.76 -6.84 -8.31
N LYS A 699 -15.44 -8.02 -7.75
CA LYS A 699 -14.41 -8.94 -8.28
C LYS A 699 -14.73 -9.37 -9.72
N ARG A 700 -15.97 -9.78 -10.00
CA ARG A 700 -16.43 -10.15 -11.36
C ARG A 700 -16.31 -8.99 -12.36
N LEU A 701 -16.62 -7.76 -11.93
CA LEU A 701 -16.48 -6.57 -12.78
C LEU A 701 -15.01 -6.24 -13.05
N LEU A 702 -14.15 -6.36 -12.06
CA LEU A 702 -12.70 -6.22 -12.22
C LEU A 702 -12.14 -7.24 -13.21
N GLU A 703 -12.58 -8.49 -13.15
CA GLU A 703 -12.23 -9.53 -14.13
C GLU A 703 -12.73 -9.19 -15.53
N LYS A 704 -13.98 -8.72 -15.67
CA LYS A 704 -14.53 -8.28 -16.97
C LYS A 704 -13.76 -7.08 -17.53
N LEU A 705 -13.38 -6.11 -16.71
CA LEU A 705 -12.56 -4.97 -17.13
C LEU A 705 -11.14 -5.39 -17.54
N LYS A 706 -10.61 -6.47 -16.92
CA LYS A 706 -9.37 -7.10 -17.34
C LYS A 706 -9.54 -7.90 -18.65
N ALA A 707 -10.64 -8.63 -18.81
CA ALA A 707 -10.94 -9.43 -19.99
C ALA A 707 -11.45 -8.61 -21.18
N GLY A 708 -12.16 -7.50 -20.94
CA GLY A 708 -12.72 -6.62 -21.99
C GLY A 708 -11.64 -5.92 -22.83
N LYS A 709 -10.40 -5.85 -22.33
CA LYS A 709 -9.23 -5.49 -23.13
C LYS A 709 -8.78 -6.62 -24.09
N GLN A 710 -9.34 -7.83 -23.97
CA GLN A 710 -9.06 -8.96 -24.85
C GLN A 710 -10.10 -9.20 -25.97
N GLY A 711 -11.24 -8.52 -25.95
CA GLY A 711 -12.44 -8.90 -26.73
C GLY A 711 -12.93 -7.94 -27.81
N THR A 712 -12.18 -6.90 -28.23
CA THR A 712 -12.64 -5.98 -29.31
C THR A 712 -11.90 -6.19 -30.64
N ASN A 713 -11.74 -7.44 -31.07
CA ASN A 713 -11.28 -7.77 -32.41
C ASN A 713 -12.22 -8.78 -33.08
N ALA A 714 -13.48 -8.40 -33.34
CA ALA A 714 -14.30 -9.00 -34.38
C ALA A 714 -15.49 -8.08 -34.70
N ASN A 715 -15.45 -7.44 -35.85
CA ASN A 715 -16.48 -6.65 -36.52
C ASN A 715 -16.44 -5.12 -36.34
N ALA A 716 -15.65 -4.50 -37.17
CA ALA A 716 -15.99 -3.19 -37.78
C ALA A 716 -15.30 -3.05 -39.13
N GLN A 717 -15.93 -3.58 -40.18
CA GLN A 717 -15.74 -3.03 -41.54
C GLN A 717 -16.92 -2.11 -41.89
N LYS A 718 -16.55 -0.89 -42.37
CA LYS A 718 -17.32 0.13 -43.07
C LYS A 718 -18.24 1.04 -42.21
N GLU A 719 -17.88 2.30 -42.05
CA GLU A 719 -18.30 3.38 -42.96
C GLU A 719 -17.60 4.71 -42.63
N ASN A 720 -17.24 5.44 -43.70
CA ASN A 720 -16.61 6.75 -43.71
C ASN A 720 -17.56 7.88 -43.32
N ALA A 721 -17.12 8.85 -42.53
CA ALA A 721 -17.05 10.29 -42.80
C ALA A 721 -16.86 11.13 -41.52
N PRO A 722 -16.16 12.30 -41.60
CA PRO A 722 -15.67 12.98 -40.41
C PRO A 722 -16.70 13.98 -39.86
N LYS A 723 -16.90 14.03 -38.58
CA LYS A 723 -17.46 15.17 -37.84
C LYS A 723 -16.90 15.30 -36.44
N ALA A 724 -16.29 16.44 -36.23
CA ALA A 724 -16.16 17.26 -35.03
C ALA A 724 -15.90 16.57 -33.66
N ASN A 725 -14.76 16.92 -33.08
CA ASN A 725 -14.35 16.93 -31.68
C ASN A 725 -15.44 16.69 -30.65
N THR A 726 -15.55 15.48 -30.18
CA THR A 726 -16.10 15.13 -28.89
C THR A 726 -15.08 14.23 -28.21
N ILE A 727 -14.70 14.59 -27.00
CA ILE A 727 -13.83 13.82 -26.10
C ILE A 727 -14.40 12.40 -26.02
N ASN A 728 -13.69 11.41 -26.55
CA ASN A 728 -14.04 10.00 -26.43
C ASN A 728 -13.88 9.57 -24.97
N THR A 729 -14.98 9.64 -24.21
CA THR A 729 -15.10 8.84 -23.01
C THR A 729 -15.14 7.36 -23.43
N PRO A 730 -14.29 6.48 -22.86
CA PRO A 730 -14.35 5.05 -23.14
C PRO A 730 -15.77 4.55 -22.80
N LYS A 731 -16.42 3.84 -23.72
CA LYS A 731 -17.67 3.15 -23.46
C LYS A 731 -17.43 2.11 -22.38
N ILE A 732 -17.78 2.45 -21.18
CA ILE A 732 -17.98 1.46 -20.10
C ILE A 732 -19.11 0.56 -20.62
N PRO A 733 -18.95 -0.77 -20.64
CA PRO A 733 -20.05 -1.66 -21.05
C PRO A 733 -21.28 -1.27 -20.25
N ASP A 734 -22.42 -1.06 -20.96
CA ASP A 734 -23.69 -0.90 -20.30
C ASP A 734 -23.91 -2.18 -19.47
N VAL A 735 -23.57 -2.12 -18.22
CA VAL A 735 -23.98 -3.10 -17.24
C VAL A 735 -25.46 -2.78 -17.07
N GLU A 736 -26.30 -3.51 -17.80
CA GLU A 736 -27.69 -3.62 -17.38
C GLU A 736 -27.62 -4.03 -15.92
N VAL A 737 -27.97 -3.12 -15.06
CA VAL A 737 -28.23 -3.44 -13.66
C VAL A 737 -29.46 -4.31 -13.75
N GLU A 738 -29.27 -5.62 -13.96
CA GLU A 738 -30.32 -6.61 -13.74
C GLU A 738 -30.68 -6.54 -12.27
N ASP A 739 -31.39 -5.50 -11.90
CA ASP A 739 -31.68 -5.43 -10.49
C ASP A 739 -32.94 -4.66 -10.13
N ASN A 740 -34.05 -5.20 -10.53
CA ASN A 740 -35.26 -5.08 -9.74
C ASN A 740 -35.16 -5.87 -8.42
N SER A 741 -34.19 -6.77 -8.26
CA SER A 741 -34.01 -7.60 -7.05
C SER A 741 -33.33 -6.87 -5.87
N LEU A 742 -32.71 -5.70 -6.11
CA LEU A 742 -32.07 -4.90 -5.07
C LEU A 742 -33.04 -4.03 -4.25
N ILE A 743 -34.27 -3.84 -4.74
CA ILE A 743 -35.25 -2.94 -4.12
C ILE A 743 -36.57 -3.67 -3.78
N THR A 744 -36.69 -4.96 -4.10
CA THR A 744 -37.88 -5.69 -3.71
C THR A 744 -37.87 -6.00 -2.23
N PRO A 745 -38.97 -5.73 -1.50
CA PRO A 745 -39.09 -6.00 -0.06
C PRO A 745 -38.94 -7.48 0.32
N ASP A 746 -38.94 -8.39 -0.67
CA ASP A 746 -38.97 -9.84 -0.46
C ASP A 746 -37.65 -10.50 -0.08
N ARG A 747 -36.49 -9.79 -0.13
CA ARG A 747 -35.26 -10.32 0.41
C ARG A 747 -34.97 -9.72 1.78
N ASN A 748 -35.35 -10.47 2.80
CA ASN A 748 -34.88 -10.26 4.16
C ASN A 748 -33.34 -10.20 4.14
N PRO A 749 -32.69 -9.08 4.51
CA PRO A 749 -31.24 -8.96 4.55
C PRO A 749 -30.58 -9.92 5.55
N LEU A 750 -31.37 -10.70 6.30
CA LEU A 750 -30.97 -11.73 7.25
C LEU A 750 -31.18 -13.16 6.74
N GLN A 751 -31.59 -13.37 5.45
CA GLN A 751 -31.63 -14.73 4.91
C GLN A 751 -30.23 -15.17 4.53
N GLU A 752 -29.79 -16.24 5.16
CA GLU A 752 -28.58 -17.02 4.89
C GLU A 752 -28.54 -17.43 3.40
N PRO A 753 -27.37 -17.47 2.75
CA PRO A 753 -27.22 -18.18 1.50
C PRO A 753 -27.54 -19.64 1.73
N GLN A 754 -28.62 -20.16 1.14
CA GLN A 754 -28.85 -21.59 1.10
C GLN A 754 -27.70 -22.22 0.34
N ILE A 755 -26.88 -22.97 1.04
CA ILE A 755 -25.90 -23.87 0.44
C ILE A 755 -26.74 -24.97 -0.22
N ASP A 756 -26.74 -24.98 -1.53
CA ASP A 756 -27.32 -26.02 -2.35
C ASP A 756 -26.52 -27.33 -2.08
N THR A 757 -27.04 -28.19 -1.21
CA THR A 757 -26.50 -29.51 -0.89
C THR A 757 -26.98 -30.58 -1.85
N SER A 758 -27.51 -30.24 -3.04
CA SER A 758 -27.86 -31.20 -4.09
C SER A 758 -26.69 -31.43 -5.06
N GLY A 759 -25.58 -31.92 -4.59
CA GLY A 759 -24.41 -32.38 -5.35
C GLY A 759 -24.09 -33.81 -5.01
N SER A 760 -24.76 -34.73 -5.68
CA SER A 760 -24.45 -36.14 -5.97
C SER A 760 -23.30 -36.77 -5.17
N THR A 761 -23.71 -37.60 -4.20
CA THR A 761 -22.97 -38.80 -3.85
C THR A 761 -23.12 -39.81 -4.99
N ASP A 762 -22.09 -39.93 -5.83
CA ASP A 762 -21.77 -41.22 -6.47
C ASP A 762 -20.42 -41.09 -7.21
N GLU A 763 -19.61 -42.10 -7.03
CA GLU A 763 -18.29 -42.38 -7.62
C GLU A 763 -17.08 -42.00 -6.76
N PHE A 764 -16.73 -42.94 -5.87
CA PHE A 764 -15.39 -43.58 -5.92
C PHE A 764 -15.43 -44.89 -5.11
N ARG A 765 -15.50 -45.99 -5.87
CA ARG A 765 -14.94 -47.26 -5.50
C ARG A 765 -13.52 -47.35 -6.00
#